data_1142f3080f74c8e0a300df592561575d
#
_entry.id   1142f3080f74c8e0a300df592561575d
#
_cell.length_a   1.000
_cell.length_b   1.000
_cell.length_c   1.000
_cell.angle_alpha   90.00
_cell.angle_beta   90.00
_cell.angle_gamma   90.00
#
_symmetry.space_group_name_H-M   'P 1'
#
loop_
_entity.id
_entity.type
_entity.pdbx_description
1 polymer ?
#
loop_
_entity_poly.entity_id
_entity_poly.type
_entity_poly.pdbx_seq_one_letter_code
_entity_poly.pdbx_strand_id
1 'polypeptide(L)'
;AADETGEPVLTMDSLVFREVSADRLGAAAGAGGDDGSLFRVEWAELPVPAVGSEPVASWVALAGAEDVAAGAVDAPDLAVLEAYGDGTGDGDEVLALTARVLGVVQAWLVAPAFENGKLVVVTRGAMPATGDADVTDPAGAAVWGLVRAAQAENPDRIVLVDLDPAGSAGAGPVLGPVLATGEPLAAVRGTALSAPRLVRAAAVETERAAAAAADVAAESRTKTESAYAFAPGGTVLVTGGTGSLGTLVARHLVAEHGARHVLLVSRRGLEAEGARELVAELGELGAESVVVTACDVADRAAVAELVGSVSAQHPLTGVVHTAGVLDDGVIGALTPERLAYVFGPKVAAVGHLDELTRDMDLSVFAVFSSASGLIGSAGQGNYAAANAYLDAVAHRRRAAGLPGVSMAWGLWEQSAGLTAHLGAVDQARMSRGGILPIAPAEGMGLFDAALRGSAALVVPIKLDLRRLRADAAAGRGLPGLVGGLVQGGRRQVRAVDGQAGAGESGGGLAARLAGLTAQEQEALLLDFVRGHVAVVLGHAGMAKVGAETAFKDAGFDSLTSVELRNRLRGATGLKLAATVVFDYPNPLALARHLHREVIPDGVTAGPDVDVDEARLRRGLASLPLARFRAAGLLDALVRLVELDDHEPPIGTVDDADDETAIADLNVDDLVQLALGDK
;
A
#
# COMPACT_ATOMS: atom_id res chain seq x y z
N ALA A 1 -48.38 2.62 -3.47
CA ALA A 1 -47.75 1.70 -2.49
C ALA A 1 -48.43 1.89 -1.14
N ALA A 2 -48.58 0.83 -0.40
CA ALA A 2 -49.16 0.84 0.97
C ALA A 2 -48.16 0.18 1.92
N ASP A 3 -48.23 0.55 3.21
CA ASP A 3 -47.46 -0.06 4.30
C ASP A 3 -48.04 -1.43 4.71
N GLU A 4 -47.48 -2.04 5.74
CA GLU A 4 -47.88 -3.34 6.27
C GLU A 4 -49.29 -3.33 6.89
N THR A 5 -49.86 -2.13 7.18
CA THR A 5 -51.21 -1.95 7.72
C THR A 5 -52.23 -1.66 6.61
N GLY A 6 -51.78 -1.48 5.36
CA GLY A 6 -52.65 -1.18 4.21
C GLY A 6 -52.91 0.31 4.01
N GLU A 7 -52.23 1.21 4.75
CA GLU A 7 -52.32 2.64 4.51
C GLU A 7 -51.45 3.08 3.32
N PRO A 8 -51.97 4.00 2.46
CA PRO A 8 -51.20 4.45 1.30
C PRO A 8 -50.01 5.32 1.70
N VAL A 9 -48.78 4.80 1.48
CA VAL A 9 -47.52 5.53 1.69
C VAL A 9 -47.14 6.36 0.49
N LEU A 10 -47.57 5.94 -0.72
CA LEU A 10 -47.33 6.66 -1.96
C LEU A 10 -48.50 6.50 -2.92
N THR A 11 -49.09 7.59 -3.32
CA THR A 11 -50.11 7.66 -4.39
C THR A 11 -49.49 8.33 -5.61
N MET A 12 -49.64 7.74 -6.80
CA MET A 12 -49.13 8.25 -8.05
C MET A 12 -50.28 8.38 -9.04
N ASP A 13 -50.54 9.58 -9.53
CA ASP A 13 -51.67 9.85 -10.42
C ASP A 13 -51.43 9.35 -11.85
N SER A 14 -50.15 9.33 -12.28
CA SER A 14 -49.75 8.74 -13.55
C SER A 14 -48.27 8.34 -13.56
N LEU A 15 -47.95 7.26 -14.29
CA LEU A 15 -46.58 6.81 -14.55
C LEU A 15 -46.36 6.77 -16.07
N VAL A 16 -45.47 7.63 -16.58
CA VAL A 16 -45.12 7.68 -17.98
C VAL A 16 -43.77 7.05 -18.21
N PHE A 17 -43.72 5.93 -18.92
CA PHE A 17 -42.50 5.34 -19.40
C PHE A 17 -42.07 5.98 -20.72
N ARG A 18 -40.83 6.45 -20.79
CA ARG A 18 -40.15 6.84 -22.03
C ARG A 18 -39.04 5.85 -22.34
N GLU A 19 -39.05 5.31 -23.54
CA GLU A 19 -37.92 4.53 -24.03
C GLU A 19 -36.68 5.45 -24.13
N VAL A 20 -35.62 5.09 -23.40
CA VAL A 20 -34.34 5.76 -23.48
C VAL A 20 -33.36 4.77 -24.09
N SER A 21 -32.78 5.10 -25.26
CA SER A 21 -31.76 4.24 -25.88
C SER A 21 -30.52 4.10 -24.98
N ALA A 22 -29.85 2.94 -25.05
CA ALA A 22 -28.62 2.68 -24.29
C ALA A 22 -27.55 3.76 -24.54
N ASP A 23 -27.50 4.32 -25.75
CA ASP A 23 -26.61 5.43 -26.14
C ASP A 23 -26.96 6.75 -25.41
N ARG A 24 -28.24 7.01 -25.18
CA ARG A 24 -28.70 8.18 -24.42
C ARG A 24 -28.51 8.00 -22.91
N LEU A 25 -28.63 6.78 -22.38
CA LEU A 25 -28.25 6.46 -21.01
C LEU A 25 -26.73 6.59 -20.80
N GLY A 26 -25.94 6.15 -21.79
CA GLY A 26 -24.49 6.34 -21.81
C GLY A 26 -24.09 7.83 -21.93
N ALA A 27 -24.79 8.61 -22.76
CA ALA A 27 -24.55 10.04 -22.94
C ALA A 27 -25.06 10.87 -21.73
N ALA A 28 -26.15 10.46 -21.08
CA ALA A 28 -26.60 11.10 -19.83
C ALA A 28 -25.73 10.76 -18.64
N ALA A 29 -25.10 9.58 -18.63
CA ALA A 29 -24.05 9.21 -17.66
C ALA A 29 -22.70 9.88 -17.97
N GLY A 30 -22.50 10.37 -19.21
CA GLY A 30 -21.31 11.10 -19.65
C GLY A 30 -21.46 12.62 -19.72
N ALA A 31 -22.70 13.15 -19.57
CA ALA A 31 -23.00 14.59 -19.61
C ALA A 31 -23.11 15.26 -18.24
N GLY A 32 -22.98 14.51 -17.13
CA GLY A 32 -22.59 15.03 -15.82
C GLY A 32 -21.06 15.14 -15.81
N GLY A 33 -20.53 16.35 -15.82
CA GLY A 33 -19.10 16.60 -15.86
C GLY A 33 -18.36 15.76 -14.81
N ASP A 34 -17.15 15.33 -15.15
CA ASP A 34 -15.99 14.73 -14.45
C ASP A 34 -16.13 14.15 -13.03
N ASP A 35 -17.28 14.19 -12.37
CA ASP A 35 -17.54 13.75 -10.99
C ASP A 35 -17.39 12.21 -10.80
N GLY A 36 -17.30 11.47 -11.90
CA GLY A 36 -17.18 10.01 -11.87
C GLY A 36 -15.83 9.50 -11.31
N SER A 37 -14.80 10.34 -11.36
CA SER A 37 -13.42 10.02 -11.00
C SER A 37 -12.95 10.72 -9.70
N LEU A 38 -13.82 11.47 -9.02
CA LEU A 38 -13.54 12.08 -7.72
C LEU A 38 -14.14 11.26 -6.60
N PHE A 39 -13.30 10.83 -5.68
CA PHE A 39 -13.69 10.05 -4.51
C PHE A 39 -13.23 10.74 -3.23
N ARG A 40 -13.73 10.25 -2.10
CA ARG A 40 -13.26 10.58 -0.75
C ARG A 40 -13.16 9.31 0.09
N VAL A 41 -12.48 9.39 1.20
CA VAL A 41 -12.37 8.31 2.18
C VAL A 41 -13.44 8.51 3.25
N GLU A 42 -14.28 7.50 3.45
CA GLU A 42 -15.20 7.40 4.59
C GLU A 42 -14.78 6.26 5.49
N TRP A 43 -14.97 6.46 6.81
CA TRP A 43 -14.71 5.44 7.79
C TRP A 43 -16.02 4.72 8.10
N ALA A 44 -16.16 3.51 7.57
CA ALA A 44 -17.35 2.68 7.77
C ALA A 44 -17.23 1.90 9.07
N GLU A 45 -18.27 1.96 9.91
CA GLU A 45 -18.34 1.18 11.14
C GLU A 45 -18.31 -0.32 10.85
N LEU A 46 -17.50 -1.05 11.61
CA LEU A 46 -17.34 -2.49 11.51
C LEU A 46 -18.14 -3.18 12.62
N PRO A 47 -18.92 -4.20 12.30
CA PRO A 47 -19.50 -5.06 13.33
C PRO A 47 -18.37 -5.84 14.03
N VAL A 48 -18.31 -5.77 15.35
CA VAL A 48 -17.38 -6.60 16.12
C VAL A 48 -17.96 -8.02 16.20
N PRO A 49 -17.25 -9.04 15.69
CA PRO A 49 -17.72 -10.42 15.79
C PRO A 49 -17.83 -10.86 17.26
N ALA A 50 -18.89 -11.58 17.61
CA ALA A 50 -19.07 -12.11 18.97
C ALA A 50 -18.05 -13.21 19.31
N VAL A 51 -17.50 -13.89 18.30
CA VAL A 51 -16.50 -14.96 18.45
C VAL A 51 -15.16 -14.43 17.99
N GLY A 52 -14.10 -14.68 18.77
CA GLY A 52 -12.74 -14.25 18.46
C GLY A 52 -12.39 -12.81 18.86
N SER A 53 -13.35 -12.06 19.46
CA SER A 53 -13.10 -10.73 20.00
C SER A 53 -12.60 -10.74 21.46
N GLU A 54 -12.29 -11.91 21.98
CA GLU A 54 -11.71 -12.06 23.31
C GLU A 54 -10.33 -11.40 23.38
N PRO A 55 -9.90 -10.94 24.57
CA PRO A 55 -8.56 -10.39 24.72
C PRO A 55 -7.49 -11.39 24.29
N VAL A 56 -6.53 -10.93 23.48
CA VAL A 56 -5.38 -11.76 23.08
C VAL A 56 -4.56 -12.11 24.29
N ALA A 57 -4.32 -13.40 24.52
CA ALA A 57 -3.66 -13.89 25.74
C ALA A 57 -2.18 -13.49 25.82
N SER A 58 -1.48 -13.41 24.68
CA SER A 58 -0.06 -13.05 24.64
C SER A 58 0.32 -12.40 23.31
N TRP A 59 1.22 -11.43 23.38
CA TRP A 59 1.92 -10.84 22.24
C TRP A 59 3.29 -10.37 22.71
N VAL A 60 4.21 -10.15 21.75
CA VAL A 60 5.48 -9.48 22.02
C VAL A 60 5.39 -8.00 21.65
N ALA A 61 5.77 -7.11 22.56
CA ALA A 61 5.91 -5.69 22.28
C ALA A 61 7.27 -5.42 21.64
N LEU A 62 7.26 -4.64 20.55
CA LEU A 62 8.46 -4.21 19.84
C LEU A 62 8.59 -2.69 19.97
N ALA A 63 9.76 -2.19 20.33
CA ALA A 63 10.07 -0.75 20.31
C ALA A 63 11.08 -0.41 19.22
N GLY A 64 12.01 -1.31 18.93
CA GLY A 64 13.05 -1.18 17.94
C GLY A 64 13.33 -2.48 17.16
N ALA A 65 14.21 -2.42 16.18
CA ALA A 65 14.58 -3.59 15.37
C ALA A 65 15.33 -4.65 16.19
N GLU A 66 16.04 -4.24 17.23
CA GLU A 66 16.75 -5.12 18.18
C GLU A 66 15.81 -6.02 18.97
N ASP A 67 14.59 -5.57 19.24
CA ASP A 67 13.59 -6.35 19.97
C ASP A 67 13.12 -7.56 19.17
N VAL A 68 13.16 -7.46 17.84
CA VAL A 68 12.79 -8.57 16.95
C VAL A 68 13.71 -9.77 17.16
N ALA A 69 15.01 -9.51 17.28
CA ALA A 69 16.01 -10.58 17.58
C ALA A 69 15.83 -11.14 18.99
N ALA A 70 15.56 -10.28 19.99
CA ALA A 70 15.34 -10.68 21.38
C ALA A 70 14.03 -11.45 21.57
N GLY A 71 12.95 -11.09 20.85
CA GLY A 71 11.63 -11.74 20.91
C GLY A 71 11.56 -13.09 20.22
N ALA A 72 12.61 -13.51 19.51
CA ALA A 72 12.63 -14.73 18.71
C ALA A 72 12.66 -16.04 19.53
N VAL A 73 12.97 -15.99 20.82
CA VAL A 73 13.20 -17.21 21.65
C VAL A 73 11.89 -17.93 22.00
N ASP A 74 10.78 -17.20 22.19
CA ASP A 74 9.43 -17.74 22.43
C ASP A 74 8.39 -16.91 21.66
N ALA A 75 8.62 -16.68 20.35
CA ALA A 75 7.84 -15.75 19.55
C ALA A 75 6.36 -16.15 19.52
N PRO A 76 5.44 -15.35 20.09
CA PRO A 76 4.02 -15.57 19.92
C PRO A 76 3.63 -15.25 18.47
N ASP A 77 2.47 -15.77 18.02
CA ASP A 77 1.94 -15.50 16.69
C ASP A 77 1.63 -14.02 16.43
N LEU A 78 1.78 -13.15 17.43
CA LEU A 78 1.44 -11.74 17.39
C LEU A 78 2.57 -10.87 17.96
N ALA A 79 3.02 -9.91 17.14
CA ALA A 79 3.90 -8.82 17.55
C ALA A 79 3.17 -7.49 17.48
N VAL A 80 3.43 -6.56 18.39
CA VAL A 80 2.81 -5.23 18.47
C VAL A 80 3.90 -4.17 18.49
N LEU A 81 3.82 -3.23 17.55
CA LEU A 81 4.68 -2.05 17.49
C LEU A 81 3.83 -0.79 17.72
N GLU A 82 4.01 -0.12 18.85
CA GLU A 82 3.43 1.19 19.08
C GLU A 82 4.28 2.28 18.40
N ALA A 83 3.63 3.05 17.52
CA ALA A 83 4.25 4.05 16.65
C ALA A 83 3.52 5.39 16.83
N TYR A 84 3.74 6.04 17.95
CA TYR A 84 3.17 7.34 18.29
C TYR A 84 4.21 8.44 18.05
N GLY A 85 3.78 9.53 17.39
CA GLY A 85 4.50 10.78 17.35
C GLY A 85 4.26 11.63 18.59
N ASP A 86 4.97 12.74 18.71
CA ASP A 86 4.76 13.73 19.78
C ASP A 86 3.63 14.71 19.45
N GLY A 87 3.05 14.61 18.26
CA GLY A 87 1.96 15.43 17.75
C GLY A 87 2.39 16.75 17.15
N THR A 88 3.68 17.10 17.16
CA THR A 88 4.17 18.32 16.51
C THR A 88 4.04 18.21 14.99
N GLY A 89 4.36 17.06 14.42
CA GLY A 89 4.44 16.83 13.00
C GLY A 89 5.61 17.53 12.35
N ASP A 90 6.67 17.82 13.11
CA ASP A 90 7.95 18.30 12.60
C ASP A 90 8.56 17.29 11.64
N GLY A 91 9.21 17.78 10.57
CA GLY A 91 9.81 16.91 9.55
C GLY A 91 10.85 15.93 10.10
N ASP A 92 11.64 16.33 11.09
CA ASP A 92 12.65 15.47 11.74
C ASP A 92 11.99 14.39 12.59
N GLU A 93 10.91 14.71 13.31
CA GLU A 93 10.11 13.72 14.04
C GLU A 93 9.49 12.71 13.10
N VAL A 94 8.86 13.19 12.02
CA VAL A 94 8.23 12.32 11.00
C VAL A 94 9.24 11.36 10.41
N LEU A 95 10.44 11.85 10.07
CA LEU A 95 11.53 11.03 9.54
C LEU A 95 12.00 10.00 10.57
N ALA A 96 12.25 10.41 11.79
CA ALA A 96 12.75 9.54 12.86
C ALA A 96 11.75 8.41 13.18
N LEU A 97 10.46 8.73 13.35
CA LEU A 97 9.42 7.75 13.61
C LEU A 97 9.26 6.78 12.44
N THR A 98 9.20 7.30 11.21
CA THR A 98 9.03 6.47 10.01
C THR A 98 10.24 5.56 9.79
N ALA A 99 11.46 6.05 10.01
CA ALA A 99 12.69 5.25 9.91
C ALA A 99 12.76 4.16 11.00
N ARG A 100 12.34 4.44 12.24
CA ARG A 100 12.23 3.43 13.30
C ARG A 100 11.27 2.32 12.91
N VAL A 101 10.08 2.67 12.44
CA VAL A 101 9.06 1.69 11.99
C VAL A 101 9.57 0.88 10.80
N LEU A 102 10.24 1.52 9.83
CA LEU A 102 10.87 0.83 8.71
C LEU A 102 11.85 -0.24 9.19
N GLY A 103 12.76 0.11 10.12
CA GLY A 103 13.74 -0.83 10.66
C GLY A 103 13.09 -2.04 11.36
N VAL A 104 12.03 -1.81 12.15
CA VAL A 104 11.28 -2.91 12.79
C VAL A 104 10.60 -3.79 11.76
N VAL A 105 9.91 -3.21 10.79
CA VAL A 105 9.21 -3.96 9.72
C VAL A 105 10.21 -4.80 8.91
N GLN A 106 11.37 -4.23 8.55
CA GLN A 106 12.42 -4.94 7.83
C GLN A 106 12.95 -6.13 8.62
N ALA A 107 13.32 -5.91 9.89
CA ALA A 107 13.84 -6.96 10.77
C ALA A 107 12.78 -8.06 10.97
N TRP A 108 11.53 -7.68 11.22
CA TRP A 108 10.43 -8.62 11.46
C TRP A 108 10.10 -9.48 10.25
N LEU A 109 10.11 -8.91 9.03
CA LEU A 109 9.80 -9.64 7.79
C LEU A 109 10.81 -10.73 7.45
N VAL A 110 12.08 -10.58 7.88
CA VAL A 110 13.14 -11.55 7.61
C VAL A 110 13.40 -12.50 8.76
N ALA A 111 12.81 -12.26 9.95
CA ALA A 111 13.04 -13.08 11.13
C ALA A 111 12.29 -14.42 11.03
N PRO A 112 12.97 -15.58 11.03
CA PRO A 112 12.34 -16.90 10.87
C PRO A 112 11.33 -17.22 11.98
N ALA A 113 11.58 -16.74 13.21
CA ALA A 113 10.69 -16.95 14.34
C ALA A 113 9.29 -16.34 14.13
N PHE A 114 9.16 -15.31 13.30
CA PHE A 114 7.90 -14.63 12.98
C PHE A 114 7.35 -14.98 11.58
N GLU A 115 7.85 -16.00 10.92
CA GLU A 115 7.44 -16.36 9.56
C GLU A 115 5.92 -16.52 9.41
N ASN A 116 5.26 -17.08 10.42
CA ASN A 116 3.80 -17.28 10.45
C ASN A 116 3.05 -16.23 11.28
N GLY A 117 3.78 -15.32 11.95
CA GLY A 117 3.20 -14.32 12.85
C GLY A 117 2.57 -13.14 12.11
N LYS A 118 1.80 -12.36 12.85
CA LYS A 118 1.27 -11.04 12.42
C LYS A 118 1.93 -9.93 13.21
N LEU A 119 2.25 -8.83 12.53
CA LEU A 119 2.66 -7.58 13.15
C LEU A 119 1.47 -6.63 13.19
N VAL A 120 1.14 -6.12 14.37
CA VAL A 120 0.17 -5.03 14.52
C VAL A 120 0.94 -3.73 14.76
N VAL A 121 0.84 -2.79 13.84
CA VAL A 121 1.38 -1.44 14.01
C VAL A 121 0.27 -0.54 14.52
N VAL A 122 0.51 0.11 15.65
CA VAL A 122 -0.49 0.90 16.38
C VAL A 122 -0.08 2.35 16.40
N THR A 123 -0.95 3.23 15.89
CA THR A 123 -0.82 4.68 15.97
C THR A 123 -1.91 5.25 16.86
N ARG A 124 -1.84 6.55 17.14
CA ARG A 124 -2.85 7.26 17.94
C ARG A 124 -3.13 8.64 17.36
N GLY A 125 -4.38 8.85 16.91
CA GLY A 125 -4.76 10.12 16.32
C GLY A 125 -4.07 10.42 14.99
N ALA A 126 -3.73 9.38 14.23
CA ALA A 126 -3.14 9.51 12.90
C ALA A 126 -4.20 9.63 11.80
N MET A 127 -5.43 9.14 12.03
CA MET A 127 -6.46 9.02 11.00
C MET A 127 -7.75 9.76 11.36
N PRO A 128 -8.45 10.37 10.38
CA PRO A 128 -9.67 11.17 10.57
C PRO A 128 -10.93 10.27 10.67
N ALA A 129 -10.95 9.32 11.63
CA ALA A 129 -11.97 8.28 11.68
C ALA A 129 -13.38 8.81 12.01
N THR A 130 -13.50 9.90 12.77
CA THR A 130 -14.78 10.57 13.05
C THR A 130 -14.84 12.01 12.52
N GLY A 131 -13.68 12.55 12.03
CA GLY A 131 -13.58 13.87 11.43
C GLY A 131 -12.17 14.43 11.45
N ASP A 132 -12.00 15.62 10.91
CA ASP A 132 -10.69 16.28 10.74
C ASP A 132 -9.96 16.50 12.07
N ALA A 133 -10.69 16.73 13.15
CA ALA A 133 -10.13 16.99 14.49
C ALA A 133 -9.45 15.74 15.12
N ASP A 134 -9.71 14.55 14.61
CA ASP A 134 -9.05 13.33 15.06
C ASP A 134 -7.58 13.27 14.68
N VAL A 135 -7.14 14.02 13.66
CA VAL A 135 -5.76 13.99 13.18
C VAL A 135 -4.90 14.89 14.06
N THR A 136 -4.34 14.31 15.11
CA THR A 136 -3.45 14.96 16.05
C THR A 136 -1.99 14.56 15.89
N ASP A 137 -1.72 13.44 15.18
CA ASP A 137 -0.39 12.88 14.95
C ASP A 137 -0.08 12.69 13.45
N PRO A 138 0.43 13.71 12.75
CA PRO A 138 0.83 13.58 11.34
C PRO A 138 2.02 12.64 11.12
N ALA A 139 2.89 12.42 12.12
CA ALA A 139 3.98 11.47 12.03
C ALA A 139 3.43 10.02 11.97
N GLY A 140 2.43 9.73 12.79
CA GLY A 140 1.68 8.47 12.71
C GLY A 140 0.98 8.29 11.35
N ALA A 141 0.50 9.36 10.72
CA ALA A 141 -0.07 9.27 9.37
C ALA A 141 0.98 8.87 8.32
N ALA A 142 2.21 9.37 8.41
CA ALA A 142 3.32 8.92 7.56
C ALA A 142 3.61 7.42 7.76
N VAL A 143 3.55 6.93 8.99
CA VAL A 143 3.67 5.48 9.29
C VAL A 143 2.60 4.69 8.57
N TRP A 144 1.35 5.17 8.51
CA TRP A 144 0.28 4.50 7.76
C TRP A 144 0.61 4.35 6.28
N GLY A 145 1.15 5.39 5.65
CA GLY A 145 1.59 5.34 4.26
C GLY A 145 2.67 4.28 4.03
N LEU A 146 3.74 4.28 4.86
CA LEU A 146 4.82 3.30 4.81
C LEU A 146 4.29 1.87 4.95
N VAL A 147 3.49 1.63 5.98
CA VAL A 147 3.03 0.28 6.33
C VAL A 147 2.00 -0.24 5.34
N ARG A 148 1.17 0.61 4.72
CA ARG A 148 0.30 0.20 3.60
C ARG A 148 1.10 -0.31 2.40
N ALA A 149 2.25 0.30 2.09
CA ALA A 149 3.14 -0.22 1.06
C ALA A 149 3.75 -1.57 1.48
N ALA A 150 4.15 -1.71 2.75
CA ALA A 150 4.62 -2.99 3.30
C ALA A 150 3.55 -4.09 3.25
N GLN A 151 2.28 -3.76 3.51
CA GLN A 151 1.13 -4.67 3.37
C GLN A 151 0.93 -5.10 1.91
N ALA A 152 1.04 -4.18 0.96
CA ALA A 152 0.93 -4.50 -0.47
C ALA A 152 2.04 -5.44 -0.94
N GLU A 153 3.25 -5.30 -0.37
CA GLU A 153 4.35 -6.22 -0.61
C GLU A 153 4.18 -7.55 0.13
N ASN A 154 3.62 -7.55 1.34
CA ASN A 154 3.49 -8.70 2.22
C ASN A 154 2.04 -8.86 2.71
N PRO A 155 1.12 -9.32 1.85
CA PRO A 155 -0.29 -9.46 2.19
C PRO A 155 -0.50 -10.37 3.42
N ASP A 156 -1.48 -10.01 4.25
CA ASP A 156 -1.94 -10.73 5.44
C ASP A 156 -0.93 -10.80 6.62
N ARG A 157 0.24 -10.14 6.48
CA ARG A 157 1.29 -10.18 7.51
C ARG A 157 1.20 -9.02 8.50
N ILE A 158 0.69 -7.86 8.11
CA ILE A 158 0.70 -6.65 8.92
C ILE A 158 -0.73 -6.10 9.05
N VAL A 159 -1.08 -5.62 10.24
CA VAL A 159 -2.35 -4.93 10.53
C VAL A 159 -2.02 -3.54 11.07
N LEU A 160 -2.75 -2.52 10.59
CA LEU A 160 -2.67 -1.14 11.09
C LEU A 160 -3.88 -0.80 11.95
N VAL A 161 -3.62 -0.21 13.10
CA VAL A 161 -4.66 0.23 14.04
C VAL A 161 -4.38 1.66 14.49
N ASP A 162 -5.38 2.54 14.36
CA ASP A 162 -5.29 3.89 14.92
C ASP A 162 -6.20 4.03 16.14
N LEU A 163 -5.61 4.39 17.27
CA LEU A 163 -6.33 4.56 18.54
C LEU A 163 -6.93 5.97 18.67
N ASP A 164 -7.91 6.07 19.54
CA ASP A 164 -8.55 7.34 19.91
C ASP A 164 -7.51 8.36 20.41
N PRO A 165 -7.40 9.56 19.78
CA PRO A 165 -6.45 10.59 20.21
C PRO A 165 -6.65 11.05 21.65
N ALA A 166 -7.90 11.03 22.16
CA ALA A 166 -8.22 11.39 23.54
C ALA A 166 -8.00 10.24 24.54
N GLY A 167 -7.78 9.01 24.04
CA GLY A 167 -7.65 7.83 24.88
C GLY A 167 -6.23 7.66 25.44
N SER A 168 -6.11 7.10 26.64
CA SER A 168 -4.83 6.72 27.28
C SER A 168 -4.58 5.20 27.26
N ALA A 169 -5.54 4.39 26.83
CA ALA A 169 -5.43 2.93 26.81
C ALA A 169 -4.41 2.50 25.75
N GLY A 170 -3.57 1.52 26.07
CA GLY A 170 -2.67 0.87 25.10
C GLY A 170 -3.42 -0.05 24.14
N ALA A 171 -2.66 -0.74 23.27
CA ALA A 171 -3.20 -1.60 22.23
C ALA A 171 -3.95 -2.85 22.75
N GLY A 172 -3.53 -3.41 23.90
CA GLY A 172 -3.99 -4.71 24.40
C GLY A 172 -5.51 -4.95 24.34
N PRO A 173 -6.35 -4.06 24.86
CA PRO A 173 -7.80 -4.26 24.88
C PRO A 173 -8.46 -4.33 23.49
N VAL A 174 -7.85 -3.73 22.46
CA VAL A 174 -8.43 -3.63 21.13
C VAL A 174 -7.92 -4.69 20.15
N LEU A 175 -6.85 -5.41 20.48
CA LEU A 175 -6.23 -6.40 19.58
C LEU A 175 -7.22 -7.50 19.17
N GLY A 176 -7.89 -8.14 20.14
CA GLY A 176 -8.85 -9.20 19.88
C GLY A 176 -9.98 -8.74 18.95
N PRO A 177 -10.73 -7.69 19.31
CA PRO A 177 -11.77 -7.13 18.46
C PRO A 177 -11.32 -6.77 17.05
N VAL A 178 -10.15 -6.11 16.91
CA VAL A 178 -9.62 -5.73 15.59
C VAL A 178 -9.28 -6.95 14.76
N LEU A 179 -8.51 -7.89 15.31
CA LEU A 179 -8.09 -9.10 14.59
C LEU A 179 -9.27 -9.97 14.18
N ALA A 180 -10.33 -10.01 14.99
CA ALA A 180 -11.56 -10.75 14.70
C ALA A 180 -12.32 -10.19 13.49
N THR A 181 -12.15 -8.90 13.13
CA THR A 181 -12.78 -8.33 11.93
C THR A 181 -12.16 -8.82 10.63
N GLY A 182 -10.91 -9.28 10.66
CA GLY A 182 -10.13 -9.63 9.47
C GLY A 182 -9.72 -8.43 8.62
N GLU A 183 -10.00 -7.19 9.05
CA GLU A 183 -9.62 -5.98 8.31
C GLU A 183 -8.14 -5.65 8.56
N PRO A 184 -7.37 -5.35 7.50
CA PRO A 184 -5.96 -4.98 7.64
C PRO A 184 -5.76 -3.54 8.15
N LEU A 185 -6.80 -2.71 8.10
CA LEU A 185 -6.80 -1.30 8.49
C LEU A 185 -8.01 -1.04 9.38
N ALA A 186 -7.80 -0.56 10.59
CA ALA A 186 -8.87 -0.23 11.52
C ALA A 186 -8.58 1.04 12.32
N ALA A 187 -9.60 1.79 12.66
CA ALA A 187 -9.54 2.83 13.68
C ALA A 187 -10.49 2.51 14.81
N VAL A 188 -10.06 2.85 16.02
CA VAL A 188 -10.83 2.68 17.26
C VAL A 188 -11.14 4.06 17.83
N ARG A 189 -12.42 4.37 18.04
CA ARG A 189 -12.85 5.60 18.70
C ARG A 189 -13.87 5.23 19.78
N GLY A 190 -13.47 5.42 21.04
CA GLY A 190 -14.21 4.84 22.16
C GLY A 190 -14.32 3.33 22.03
N THR A 191 -15.53 2.80 21.80
CA THR A 191 -15.80 1.36 21.58
C THR A 191 -16.08 1.01 20.12
N ALA A 192 -16.19 2.00 19.25
CA ALA A 192 -16.49 1.80 17.84
C ALA A 192 -15.22 1.42 17.06
N LEU A 193 -15.35 0.42 16.21
CA LEU A 193 -14.34 0.03 15.20
C LEU A 193 -14.80 0.52 13.84
N SER A 194 -13.90 1.08 13.04
CA SER A 194 -14.19 1.51 11.69
C SER A 194 -13.04 1.19 10.74
N ALA A 195 -13.34 1.07 9.44
CA ALA A 195 -12.34 0.88 8.40
C ALA A 195 -12.56 1.86 7.25
N PRO A 196 -11.47 2.31 6.56
CA PRO A 196 -11.58 3.27 5.49
C PRO A 196 -12.18 2.63 4.23
N ARG A 197 -13.05 3.37 3.54
CA ARG A 197 -13.70 2.98 2.29
C ARG A 197 -13.72 4.15 1.31
N LEU A 198 -13.46 3.90 0.03
CA LEU A 198 -13.68 4.91 -1.01
C LEU A 198 -15.16 5.02 -1.33
N VAL A 199 -15.63 6.26 -1.36
CA VAL A 199 -16.99 6.62 -1.79
C VAL A 199 -16.90 7.75 -2.82
N ARG A 200 -17.90 7.87 -3.70
CA ARG A 200 -17.93 8.97 -4.67
C ARG A 200 -18.19 10.30 -3.96
N ALA A 201 -17.42 11.33 -4.28
CA ALA A 201 -17.54 12.65 -3.65
C ALA A 201 -18.92 13.27 -3.89
N ALA A 202 -19.43 13.23 -5.12
CA ALA A 202 -20.72 13.81 -5.50
C ALA A 202 -21.95 13.18 -4.81
N ALA A 203 -21.91 11.86 -4.53
CA ALA A 203 -23.05 11.18 -3.87
C ALA A 203 -23.31 11.72 -2.46
N VAL A 204 -22.27 12.13 -1.76
CA VAL A 204 -22.35 12.57 -0.37
C VAL A 204 -22.69 14.05 -0.25
N GLU A 205 -22.25 14.88 -1.19
CA GLU A 205 -22.66 16.29 -1.23
C GLU A 205 -24.16 16.39 -1.46
N THR A 206 -24.72 15.49 -2.30
CA THR A 206 -26.17 15.43 -2.54
C THR A 206 -26.91 14.97 -1.29
N GLU A 207 -26.42 13.99 -0.54
CA GLU A 207 -27.03 13.54 0.71
C GLU A 207 -26.90 14.58 1.82
N ARG A 208 -25.74 15.25 1.96
CA ARG A 208 -25.58 16.36 2.90
C ARG A 208 -26.43 17.57 2.55
N ALA A 209 -26.54 17.91 1.26
CA ALA A 209 -27.43 18.97 0.80
C ALA A 209 -28.90 18.61 1.04
N ALA A 210 -29.29 17.36 0.89
CA ALA A 210 -30.65 16.89 1.21
C ALA A 210 -30.89 16.89 2.73
N ALA A 211 -29.93 16.48 3.55
CA ALA A 211 -30.02 16.55 5.01
C ALA A 211 -30.06 18.00 5.53
N ALA A 212 -29.17 18.87 5.00
CA ALA A 212 -29.18 20.29 5.33
C ALA A 212 -30.43 21.01 4.84
N ALA A 213 -31.00 20.60 3.72
CA ALA A 213 -32.29 21.15 3.23
C ALA A 213 -33.47 20.73 4.11
N ALA A 214 -33.37 19.59 4.81
CA ALA A 214 -34.35 19.17 5.79
C ALA A 214 -34.27 20.01 7.09
N ASP A 215 -33.04 20.42 7.49
CA ASP A 215 -32.81 21.26 8.70
C ASP A 215 -33.00 22.77 8.45
N VAL A 216 -32.82 23.27 7.20
CA VAL A 216 -32.80 24.71 6.84
C VAL A 216 -34.13 25.14 6.18
N ALA A 217 -35.26 24.61 6.63
CA ALA A 217 -36.57 25.27 6.37
C ALA A 217 -36.73 26.62 7.12
N ALA A 218 -35.70 27.13 7.78
CA ALA A 218 -35.78 28.29 8.66
C ALA A 218 -34.62 29.26 8.67
N GLU A 219 -33.88 29.57 7.60
CA GLU A 219 -33.20 30.86 7.54
C GLU A 219 -32.44 31.09 6.21
N SER A 220 -32.99 32.03 5.47
CA SER A 220 -32.33 33.02 4.57
C SER A 220 -31.14 32.60 3.72
N ARG A 221 -31.48 32.34 2.44
CA ARG A 221 -30.53 32.45 1.32
C ARG A 221 -29.96 33.87 1.21
N THR A 222 -28.67 34.00 1.33
CA THR A 222 -27.83 34.92 0.53
C THR A 222 -26.38 34.57 0.78
N LYS A 223 -25.75 33.93 -0.18
CA LYS A 223 -24.34 33.83 -0.55
C LYS A 223 -23.99 32.42 -1.04
N THR A 224 -24.47 32.13 -2.23
CA THR A 224 -23.97 30.99 -2.98
C THR A 224 -23.52 31.52 -4.34
N GLU A 225 -22.46 32.31 -4.34
CA GLU A 225 -21.68 32.59 -5.55
C GLU A 225 -20.23 32.70 -5.13
N SER A 226 -19.39 31.83 -5.68
CA SER A 226 -17.92 31.90 -5.71
C SER A 226 -17.18 31.73 -4.37
N ALA A 227 -17.22 30.54 -3.79
CA ALA A 227 -16.43 30.24 -2.60
C ALA A 227 -14.95 29.91 -2.87
N TYR A 228 -14.50 29.86 -4.13
CA TYR A 228 -13.13 29.52 -4.53
C TYR A 228 -12.63 30.37 -5.69
N ALA A 229 -12.59 31.67 -5.51
CA ALA A 229 -11.80 32.53 -6.37
C ALA A 229 -10.44 32.76 -5.69
N PHE A 230 -9.36 32.35 -6.34
CA PHE A 230 -8.07 32.94 -6.02
C PHE A 230 -8.24 34.46 -6.14
N ALA A 231 -8.04 35.18 -5.04
CA ALA A 231 -8.30 36.62 -5.03
C ALA A 231 -7.53 37.28 -6.18
N PRO A 232 -8.19 37.99 -7.14
CA PRO A 232 -7.52 38.45 -8.36
C PRO A 232 -6.35 39.40 -8.08
N GLY A 233 -6.36 40.08 -6.95
CA GLY A 233 -5.29 40.98 -6.49
C GLY A 233 -4.22 40.33 -5.64
N GLY A 234 -4.37 39.02 -5.29
CA GLY A 234 -3.42 38.28 -4.49
C GLY A 234 -2.42 37.46 -5.31
N THR A 235 -1.35 37.05 -4.68
CA THR A 235 -0.32 36.19 -5.26
C THR A 235 -0.63 34.73 -4.96
N VAL A 236 -0.48 33.87 -5.97
CA VAL A 236 -0.55 32.40 -5.81
C VAL A 236 0.84 31.81 -5.93
N LEU A 237 1.27 31.13 -4.88
CA LEU A 237 2.52 30.36 -4.85
C LEU A 237 2.29 28.94 -5.39
N VAL A 238 3.09 28.55 -6.39
CA VAL A 238 3.09 27.17 -6.93
C VAL A 238 4.50 26.59 -6.74
N THR A 239 4.67 25.67 -5.82
CA THR A 239 5.93 24.94 -5.65
C THR A 239 6.02 23.80 -6.67
N GLY A 240 7.23 23.50 -7.15
CA GLY A 240 7.38 22.60 -8.30
C GLY A 240 6.86 23.20 -9.60
N GLY A 241 6.70 24.55 -9.65
CA GLY A 241 6.02 25.31 -10.69
C GLY A 241 6.59 25.17 -12.10
N THR A 242 7.87 24.78 -12.22
CA THR A 242 8.52 24.46 -13.52
C THR A 242 8.46 22.96 -13.88
N GLY A 243 7.87 22.14 -13.04
CA GLY A 243 7.64 20.73 -13.33
C GLY A 243 6.35 20.53 -14.13
N SER A 244 6.13 19.32 -14.67
CA SER A 244 5.00 19.02 -15.56
C SER A 244 3.62 19.37 -14.95
N LEU A 245 3.37 18.93 -13.71
CA LEU A 245 2.10 19.23 -13.03
C LEU A 245 2.02 20.69 -12.58
N GLY A 246 3.12 21.26 -12.07
CA GLY A 246 3.16 22.67 -11.68
C GLY A 246 2.91 23.62 -12.84
N THR A 247 3.47 23.33 -14.02
CA THR A 247 3.23 24.07 -15.25
C THR A 247 1.77 24.01 -15.69
N LEU A 248 1.18 22.79 -15.62
CA LEU A 248 -0.23 22.59 -15.94
C LEU A 248 -1.14 23.38 -15.01
N VAL A 249 -0.87 23.32 -13.69
CA VAL A 249 -1.60 24.07 -12.67
C VAL A 249 -1.43 25.58 -12.90
N ALA A 250 -0.21 26.07 -13.13
CA ALA A 250 0.03 27.51 -13.36
C ALA A 250 -0.76 28.06 -14.54
N ARG A 251 -0.79 27.34 -15.67
CA ARG A 251 -1.62 27.70 -16.84
C ARG A 251 -3.09 27.74 -16.48
N HIS A 252 -3.58 26.74 -15.78
CA HIS A 252 -4.99 26.63 -15.40
C HIS A 252 -5.40 27.75 -14.43
N LEU A 253 -4.55 28.09 -13.46
CA LEU A 253 -4.78 29.19 -12.53
C LEU A 253 -4.92 30.53 -13.24
N VAL A 254 -4.08 30.79 -14.24
CA VAL A 254 -4.15 32.07 -14.99
C VAL A 254 -5.34 32.07 -15.95
N ALA A 255 -5.51 31.00 -16.73
CA ALA A 255 -6.52 30.97 -17.78
C ALA A 255 -7.95 30.87 -17.24
N GLU A 256 -8.20 30.01 -16.26
CA GLU A 256 -9.55 29.67 -15.79
C GLU A 256 -9.91 30.38 -14.46
N HIS A 257 -8.92 30.57 -13.56
CA HIS A 257 -9.16 31.24 -12.28
C HIS A 257 -8.77 32.73 -12.27
N GLY A 258 -8.19 33.23 -13.35
CA GLY A 258 -7.83 34.65 -13.49
C GLY A 258 -6.73 35.11 -12.50
N ALA A 259 -5.85 34.21 -12.08
CA ALA A 259 -4.71 34.55 -11.23
C ALA A 259 -3.75 35.48 -11.98
N ARG A 260 -3.58 36.73 -11.46
CA ARG A 260 -2.76 37.73 -12.13
C ARG A 260 -1.32 37.79 -11.62
N HIS A 261 -1.09 37.39 -10.38
CA HIS A 261 0.23 37.37 -9.75
C HIS A 261 0.57 35.94 -9.36
N VAL A 262 1.57 35.35 -10.03
CA VAL A 262 1.97 33.97 -9.85
C VAL A 262 3.44 33.90 -9.44
N LEU A 263 3.72 33.20 -8.33
CA LEU A 263 5.06 32.92 -7.85
C LEU A 263 5.36 31.44 -8.05
N LEU A 264 6.17 31.13 -9.06
CA LEU A 264 6.58 29.76 -9.37
C LEU A 264 7.91 29.46 -8.69
N VAL A 265 8.00 28.31 -8.05
CA VAL A 265 9.19 27.92 -7.30
C VAL A 265 9.71 26.56 -7.73
N SER A 266 10.98 26.49 -7.99
CA SER A 266 11.71 25.25 -8.24
C SER A 266 13.17 25.41 -7.83
N ARG A 267 13.91 24.31 -7.68
CA ARG A 267 15.34 24.35 -7.31
C ARG A 267 16.22 25.10 -8.31
N ARG A 268 15.86 25.10 -9.60
CA ARG A 268 16.61 25.77 -10.67
C ARG A 268 16.06 27.13 -11.05
N GLY A 269 14.91 27.51 -10.54
CA GLY A 269 14.28 28.80 -10.88
C GLY A 269 14.16 28.99 -12.39
N LEU A 270 14.56 30.15 -12.91
CA LEU A 270 14.55 30.49 -14.34
C LEU A 270 15.52 29.67 -15.20
N GLU A 271 16.46 28.96 -14.60
CA GLU A 271 17.39 28.06 -15.30
C GLU A 271 16.78 26.64 -15.51
N ALA A 272 15.55 26.42 -15.06
CA ALA A 272 14.81 25.23 -15.41
C ALA A 272 14.41 25.26 -16.89
N GLU A 273 14.46 24.09 -17.53
CA GLU A 273 14.07 23.93 -18.92
C GLU A 273 12.59 24.35 -19.12
N GLY A 274 12.32 25.18 -20.11
CA GLY A 274 10.98 25.70 -20.42
C GLY A 274 10.47 26.79 -19.47
N ALA A 275 11.27 27.22 -18.46
CA ALA A 275 10.79 28.20 -17.48
C ALA A 275 10.56 29.61 -18.07
N ARG A 276 11.43 30.04 -19.00
CA ARG A 276 11.31 31.36 -19.64
C ARG A 276 10.13 31.40 -20.62
N GLU A 277 9.92 30.30 -21.34
CA GLU A 277 8.79 30.10 -22.23
C GLU A 277 7.46 30.10 -21.44
N LEU A 278 7.45 29.42 -20.28
CA LEU A 278 6.29 29.41 -19.40
C LEU A 278 5.94 30.83 -18.90
N VAL A 279 6.94 31.64 -18.52
CA VAL A 279 6.69 33.04 -18.09
C VAL A 279 6.04 33.85 -19.21
N ALA A 280 6.56 33.73 -20.45
CA ALA A 280 5.96 34.42 -21.59
C ALA A 280 4.52 33.97 -21.86
N GLU A 281 4.31 32.66 -21.87
CA GLU A 281 2.99 32.05 -22.07
C GLU A 281 1.95 32.48 -21.02
N LEU A 282 2.33 32.47 -19.73
CA LEU A 282 1.44 32.94 -18.66
C LEU A 282 1.11 34.41 -18.77
N GLY A 283 2.06 35.24 -19.26
CA GLY A 283 1.81 36.64 -19.59
C GLY A 283 0.79 36.79 -20.73
N GLU A 284 0.90 35.98 -21.78
CA GLU A 284 -0.07 35.97 -22.88
C GLU A 284 -1.46 35.51 -22.44
N LEU A 285 -1.54 34.58 -21.47
CA LEU A 285 -2.78 34.10 -20.86
C LEU A 285 -3.44 35.13 -19.93
N GLY A 286 -2.76 36.24 -19.58
CA GLY A 286 -3.33 37.32 -18.82
C GLY A 286 -2.73 37.54 -17.41
N ALA A 287 -1.64 36.85 -17.06
CA ALA A 287 -0.90 37.17 -15.82
C ALA A 287 -0.22 38.52 -15.92
N GLU A 288 -0.37 39.34 -14.88
CA GLU A 288 0.27 40.68 -14.78
C GLU A 288 1.70 40.56 -14.24
N SER A 289 1.95 39.55 -13.39
CA SER A 289 3.27 39.29 -12.83
C SER A 289 3.49 37.77 -12.69
N VAL A 290 4.56 37.30 -13.32
CA VAL A 290 5.03 35.92 -13.17
C VAL A 290 6.47 35.94 -12.68
N VAL A 291 6.67 35.55 -11.45
CA VAL A 291 8.00 35.46 -10.82
C VAL A 291 8.40 34.00 -10.70
N VAL A 292 9.60 33.65 -11.19
CA VAL A 292 10.15 32.30 -11.04
C VAL A 292 11.39 32.37 -10.17
N THR A 293 11.31 31.76 -8.99
CA THR A 293 12.36 31.82 -7.96
C THR A 293 13.04 30.46 -7.79
N ALA A 294 14.37 30.49 -7.71
CA ALA A 294 15.14 29.32 -7.27
C ALA A 294 15.07 29.20 -5.74
N CYS A 295 14.46 28.12 -5.24
CA CYS A 295 14.36 27.86 -3.81
C CYS A 295 14.29 26.36 -3.57
N ASP A 296 15.06 25.86 -2.61
CA ASP A 296 14.84 24.54 -2.05
C ASP A 296 13.76 24.62 -0.99
N VAL A 297 12.59 24.10 -1.29
CA VAL A 297 11.44 24.14 -0.37
C VAL A 297 11.62 23.26 0.87
N ALA A 298 12.64 22.41 0.89
CA ALA A 298 13.02 21.64 2.08
C ALA A 298 13.82 22.50 3.11
N ASP A 299 14.34 23.67 2.69
CA ASP A 299 15.02 24.60 3.57
C ASP A 299 14.03 25.64 4.13
N ARG A 300 13.78 25.56 5.43
CA ARG A 300 12.86 26.47 6.13
C ARG A 300 13.25 27.95 5.98
N ALA A 301 14.54 28.25 6.04
CA ALA A 301 15.00 29.64 5.95
C ALA A 301 14.76 30.19 4.53
N ALA A 302 15.03 29.39 3.51
CA ALA A 302 14.75 29.75 2.12
C ALA A 302 13.24 29.93 1.87
N VAL A 303 12.39 29.08 2.45
CA VAL A 303 10.92 29.25 2.35
C VAL A 303 10.45 30.51 3.09
N ALA A 304 11.01 30.82 4.27
CA ALA A 304 10.68 32.05 5.01
C ALA A 304 11.07 33.32 4.23
N GLU A 305 12.26 33.35 3.60
CA GLU A 305 12.68 34.41 2.72
C GLU A 305 11.75 34.54 1.50
N LEU A 306 11.41 33.42 0.87
CA LEU A 306 10.49 33.38 -0.27
C LEU A 306 9.13 33.97 0.08
N VAL A 307 8.51 33.53 1.17
CA VAL A 307 7.19 34.01 1.62
C VAL A 307 7.29 35.50 2.01
N GLY A 308 8.38 35.90 2.69
CA GLY A 308 8.64 37.32 3.05
C GLY A 308 8.90 38.21 1.85
N SER A 309 9.28 37.67 0.69
CA SER A 309 9.52 38.48 -0.53
C SER A 309 8.24 38.86 -1.27
N VAL A 310 7.09 38.26 -0.91
CA VAL A 310 5.80 38.53 -1.56
C VAL A 310 5.37 39.97 -1.22
N SER A 311 5.00 40.74 -2.25
CA SER A 311 4.61 42.13 -2.10
C SER A 311 3.36 42.30 -1.23
N ALA A 312 3.39 43.25 -0.31
CA ALA A 312 2.21 43.62 0.47
C ALA A 312 1.06 44.22 -0.37
N GLN A 313 1.34 44.67 -1.59
CA GLN A 313 0.32 45.16 -2.53
C GLN A 313 -0.44 43.99 -3.18
N HIS A 314 0.23 42.86 -3.32
CA HIS A 314 -0.32 41.61 -3.84
C HIS A 314 0.00 40.48 -2.86
N PRO A 315 -0.67 40.44 -1.70
CA PRO A 315 -0.35 39.49 -0.63
C PRO A 315 -0.52 38.04 -1.08
N LEU A 316 0.18 37.12 -0.42
CA LEU A 316 0.00 35.71 -0.65
C LEU A 316 -1.41 35.28 -0.22
N THR A 317 -2.21 34.79 -1.15
CA THR A 317 -3.60 34.36 -0.92
C THR A 317 -3.84 32.91 -1.31
N GLY A 318 -2.91 32.27 -2.03
CA GLY A 318 -3.01 30.88 -2.41
C GLY A 318 -1.68 30.16 -2.40
N VAL A 319 -1.68 28.92 -1.94
CA VAL A 319 -0.54 28.00 -2.00
C VAL A 319 -0.98 26.72 -2.69
N VAL A 320 -0.26 26.35 -3.75
CA VAL A 320 -0.43 25.06 -4.43
C VAL A 320 0.90 24.31 -4.43
N HIS A 321 0.99 23.25 -3.68
CA HIS A 321 2.22 22.46 -3.54
C HIS A 321 2.20 21.25 -4.47
N THR A 322 3.01 21.30 -5.54
CA THR A 322 3.17 20.19 -6.50
C THR A 322 4.57 19.58 -6.50
N ALA A 323 5.49 20.12 -5.67
CA ALA A 323 6.85 19.62 -5.61
C ALA A 323 6.92 18.19 -5.07
N GLY A 324 7.84 17.42 -5.59
CA GLY A 324 8.11 16.05 -5.15
C GLY A 324 9.21 15.38 -5.94
N VAL A 325 9.73 14.30 -5.41
CA VAL A 325 10.69 13.40 -6.06
C VAL A 325 10.28 11.96 -5.78
N LEU A 326 10.76 11.04 -6.59
CA LEU A 326 10.61 9.60 -6.40
C LEU A 326 11.96 8.96 -6.15
N ASP A 327 11.98 7.96 -5.28
CA ASP A 327 13.09 7.04 -5.06
C ASP A 327 12.51 5.68 -4.65
N ASP A 328 11.87 5.03 -5.64
CA ASP A 328 11.09 3.82 -5.46
C ASP A 328 11.97 2.62 -5.10
N GLY A 329 11.53 1.80 -4.17
CA GLY A 329 12.18 0.56 -3.75
C GLY A 329 11.31 -0.25 -2.81
N VAL A 330 11.41 -1.58 -2.88
CA VAL A 330 10.70 -2.47 -1.95
C VAL A 330 11.13 -2.18 -0.51
N ILE A 331 10.26 -2.48 0.45
CA ILE A 331 10.50 -2.18 1.88
C ILE A 331 11.87 -2.63 2.33
N GLY A 332 12.32 -3.84 1.95
CA GLY A 332 13.63 -4.36 2.31
C GLY A 332 14.84 -3.59 1.74
N ALA A 333 14.63 -2.76 0.72
CA ALA A 333 15.68 -1.95 0.07
C ALA A 333 15.62 -0.46 0.45
N LEU A 334 14.61 -0.03 1.22
CA LEU A 334 14.54 1.35 1.72
C LEU A 334 15.56 1.57 2.84
N THR A 335 16.08 2.79 2.90
CA THR A 335 16.95 3.26 3.97
C THR A 335 16.46 4.60 4.52
N PRO A 336 16.91 5.03 5.71
CA PRO A 336 16.57 6.34 6.25
C PRO A 336 16.94 7.49 5.29
N GLU A 337 18.03 7.39 4.54
CA GLU A 337 18.48 8.40 3.58
C GLU A 337 17.50 8.50 2.39
N ARG A 338 16.97 7.37 1.93
CA ARG A 338 15.95 7.32 0.86
C ARG A 338 14.62 7.87 1.34
N LEU A 339 14.27 7.68 2.63
CA LEU A 339 13.14 8.37 3.25
C LEU A 339 13.38 9.88 3.25
N ALA A 340 14.52 10.33 3.78
CA ALA A 340 14.88 11.75 3.87
C ALA A 340 14.88 12.45 2.51
N TYR A 341 15.38 11.78 1.47
CA TYR A 341 15.39 12.32 0.11
C TYR A 341 13.99 12.64 -0.42
N VAL A 342 13.01 11.77 -0.18
CA VAL A 342 11.62 11.98 -0.61
C VAL A 342 10.89 12.93 0.33
N PHE A 343 11.20 12.90 1.63
CA PHE A 343 10.56 13.73 2.66
C PHE A 343 10.92 15.20 2.53
N GLY A 344 12.14 15.54 2.10
CA GLY A 344 12.55 16.94 1.93
C GLY A 344 11.51 17.76 1.16
N PRO A 345 11.31 17.52 -0.15
CA PRO A 345 10.41 18.34 -0.96
C PRO A 345 8.91 18.11 -0.67
N LYS A 346 8.52 17.15 0.16
CA LYS A 346 7.13 16.87 0.52
C LYS A 346 6.84 17.16 1.99
N VAL A 347 7.42 16.42 2.90
CA VAL A 347 7.13 16.52 4.34
C VAL A 347 7.65 17.84 4.90
N ALA A 348 8.96 18.09 4.79
CA ALA A 348 9.57 19.31 5.30
C ALA A 348 8.98 20.55 4.62
N ALA A 349 8.84 20.53 3.28
CA ALA A 349 8.28 21.63 2.52
C ALA A 349 6.86 21.99 2.96
N VAL A 350 5.96 21.00 3.10
CA VAL A 350 4.57 21.25 3.51
C VAL A 350 4.49 21.68 4.97
N GLY A 351 5.33 21.13 5.85
CA GLY A 351 5.46 21.59 7.23
C GLY A 351 5.87 23.07 7.31
N HIS A 352 6.89 23.49 6.55
CA HIS A 352 7.34 24.88 6.50
C HIS A 352 6.27 25.83 5.92
N LEU A 353 5.61 25.41 4.84
CA LEU A 353 4.53 26.18 4.24
C LEU A 353 3.34 26.32 5.20
N ASP A 354 2.94 25.24 5.89
CA ASP A 354 1.88 25.29 6.90
C ASP A 354 2.23 26.25 8.02
N GLU A 355 3.42 26.14 8.60
CA GLU A 355 3.89 26.99 9.69
C GLU A 355 3.93 28.47 9.28
N LEU A 356 4.60 28.76 8.16
CA LEU A 356 4.87 30.14 7.73
C LEU A 356 3.64 30.87 7.17
N THR A 357 2.59 30.15 6.81
CA THR A 357 1.36 30.75 6.25
C THR A 357 0.15 30.59 7.17
N ARG A 358 0.33 30.10 8.40
CA ARG A 358 -0.78 29.81 9.32
C ARG A 358 -1.55 31.07 9.72
N ASP A 359 -0.85 32.19 9.90
CA ASP A 359 -1.43 33.48 10.29
C ASP A 359 -1.77 34.39 9.08
N MET A 360 -1.65 33.85 7.85
CA MET A 360 -1.98 34.60 6.63
C MET A 360 -3.43 34.31 6.20
N ASP A 361 -4.07 35.29 5.59
CA ASP A 361 -5.43 35.20 5.06
C ASP A 361 -5.40 34.47 3.69
N LEU A 362 -5.10 33.18 3.73
CA LEU A 362 -5.14 32.35 2.53
C LEU A 362 -6.57 31.96 2.19
N SER A 363 -6.92 32.02 0.91
CA SER A 363 -8.15 31.44 0.37
C SER A 363 -7.98 29.96 0.00
N VAL A 364 -6.75 29.56 -0.38
CA VAL A 364 -6.43 28.19 -0.82
C VAL A 364 -5.09 27.73 -0.24
N PHE A 365 -5.10 26.52 0.31
CA PHE A 365 -3.89 25.75 0.60
C PHE A 365 -4.10 24.34 0.06
N ALA A 366 -3.58 24.07 -1.13
CA ALA A 366 -3.77 22.82 -1.85
C ALA A 366 -2.47 22.04 -1.98
N VAL A 367 -2.48 20.76 -1.66
CA VAL A 367 -1.31 19.88 -1.78
C VAL A 367 -1.60 18.70 -2.71
N PHE A 368 -0.65 18.42 -3.61
CA PHE A 368 -0.69 17.27 -4.50
C PHE A 368 -0.09 16.06 -3.80
N SER A 369 -0.97 15.26 -3.25
CA SER A 369 -0.69 13.96 -2.65
C SER A 369 -0.82 12.84 -3.69
N SER A 370 -0.85 11.58 -3.28
CA SER A 370 -0.95 10.42 -4.16
C SER A 370 -1.84 9.33 -3.55
N ALA A 371 -2.64 8.70 -4.38
CA ALA A 371 -3.40 7.52 -4.02
C ALA A 371 -2.53 6.36 -3.50
N SER A 372 -1.20 6.38 -3.78
CA SER A 372 -0.25 5.41 -3.22
C SER A 372 -0.24 5.40 -1.69
N GLY A 373 -0.42 6.56 -1.04
CA GLY A 373 -0.54 6.70 0.41
C GLY A 373 -1.80 6.06 1.00
N LEU A 374 -2.84 5.89 0.19
CA LEU A 374 -4.14 5.38 0.61
C LEU A 374 -4.36 3.91 0.26
N ILE A 375 -4.07 3.52 -0.98
CA ILE A 375 -4.31 2.16 -1.49
C ILE A 375 -3.18 1.22 -1.09
N GLY A 376 -1.97 1.76 -0.89
CA GLY A 376 -0.73 1.02 -0.75
C GLY A 376 -0.15 0.65 -2.12
N SER A 377 1.07 1.10 -2.39
CA SER A 377 1.81 0.77 -3.62
C SER A 377 3.08 0.04 -3.24
N ALA A 378 3.20 -1.22 -3.65
CA ALA A 378 4.44 -1.97 -3.49
C ALA A 378 5.60 -1.22 -4.16
N GLY A 379 6.73 -1.10 -3.48
CA GLY A 379 7.90 -0.38 -3.96
C GLY A 379 7.89 1.13 -3.72
N GLN A 380 6.85 1.70 -3.10
CA GLN A 380 6.70 3.14 -2.89
C GLN A 380 6.53 3.53 -1.41
N GLY A 381 7.13 2.79 -0.48
CA GLY A 381 6.93 3.00 0.96
C GLY A 381 7.28 4.42 1.44
N ASN A 382 8.40 4.97 0.99
CA ASN A 382 8.83 6.34 1.27
C ASN A 382 7.88 7.39 0.66
N TYR A 383 7.49 7.21 -0.58
CA TYR A 383 6.57 8.11 -1.27
C TYR A 383 5.15 8.06 -0.67
N ALA A 384 4.66 6.87 -0.35
CA ALA A 384 3.37 6.67 0.31
C ALA A 384 3.35 7.33 1.70
N ALA A 385 4.42 7.19 2.49
CA ALA A 385 4.57 7.84 3.78
C ALA A 385 4.52 9.37 3.67
N ALA A 386 5.29 9.95 2.75
CA ALA A 386 5.30 11.39 2.53
C ALA A 386 3.91 11.92 2.14
N ASN A 387 3.19 11.23 1.25
CA ASN A 387 1.87 11.66 0.81
C ASN A 387 0.80 11.54 1.92
N ALA A 388 0.85 10.48 2.74
CA ALA A 388 -0.05 10.34 3.89
C ALA A 388 0.16 11.45 4.94
N TYR A 389 1.40 11.94 5.12
CA TYR A 389 1.66 13.13 5.91
C TYR A 389 0.99 14.39 5.33
N LEU A 390 1.06 14.61 4.01
CA LEU A 390 0.38 15.72 3.35
C LEU A 390 -1.13 15.70 3.60
N ASP A 391 -1.72 14.51 3.53
CA ASP A 391 -3.14 14.30 3.82
C ASP A 391 -3.48 14.71 5.26
N ALA A 392 -2.64 14.32 6.23
CA ALA A 392 -2.82 14.67 7.63
C ALA A 392 -2.70 16.18 7.89
N VAL A 393 -1.76 16.87 7.24
CA VAL A 393 -1.64 18.33 7.36
C VAL A 393 -2.90 19.05 6.85
N ALA A 394 -3.50 18.59 5.74
CA ALA A 394 -4.75 19.15 5.24
C ALA A 394 -5.90 18.99 6.24
N HIS A 395 -6.03 17.82 6.89
CA HIS A 395 -7.00 17.60 7.97
C HIS A 395 -6.76 18.53 9.17
N ARG A 396 -5.51 18.65 9.64
CA ARG A 396 -5.15 19.55 10.75
C ARG A 396 -5.48 21.02 10.45
N ARG A 397 -5.18 21.49 9.23
CA ARG A 397 -5.54 22.85 8.80
C ARG A 397 -7.05 23.06 8.87
N ARG A 398 -7.83 22.13 8.35
CA ARG A 398 -9.31 22.18 8.42
C ARG A 398 -9.83 22.17 9.86
N ALA A 399 -9.29 21.32 10.70
CA ALA A 399 -9.65 21.28 12.12
C ALA A 399 -9.36 22.62 12.84
N ALA A 400 -8.31 23.34 12.40
CA ALA A 400 -7.98 24.70 12.89
C ALA A 400 -8.79 25.82 12.21
N GLY A 401 -9.75 25.50 11.32
CA GLY A 401 -10.54 26.51 10.59
C GLY A 401 -9.79 27.17 9.43
N LEU A 402 -8.62 26.65 9.05
CA LEU A 402 -7.79 27.15 7.96
C LEU A 402 -8.11 26.43 6.63
N PRO A 403 -7.87 27.07 5.47
CA PRO A 403 -7.98 26.37 4.19
C PRO A 403 -6.97 25.23 4.13
N GLY A 404 -7.39 24.08 3.64
CA GLY A 404 -6.56 22.88 3.47
C GLY A 404 -7.27 21.85 2.62
N VAL A 405 -6.68 21.45 1.51
CA VAL A 405 -7.14 20.33 0.69
C VAL A 405 -5.96 19.52 0.19
N SER A 406 -5.99 18.24 0.47
CA SER A 406 -5.07 17.25 -0.12
C SER A 406 -5.77 16.51 -1.24
N MET A 407 -5.10 16.43 -2.38
CA MET A 407 -5.56 15.71 -3.57
C MET A 407 -4.70 14.48 -3.77
N ALA A 408 -5.20 13.32 -3.34
CA ALA A 408 -4.52 12.05 -3.47
C ALA A 408 -4.69 11.50 -4.90
N TRP A 409 -3.87 12.00 -5.82
CA TRP A 409 -3.96 11.73 -7.25
C TRP A 409 -3.69 10.26 -7.60
N GLY A 410 -4.48 9.75 -8.53
CA GLY A 410 -4.17 8.55 -9.29
C GLY A 410 -3.10 8.79 -10.36
N LEU A 411 -3.05 7.93 -11.37
CA LEU A 411 -2.07 7.98 -12.45
C LEU A 411 -2.44 9.10 -13.45
N TRP A 412 -1.49 9.98 -13.76
CA TRP A 412 -1.61 10.96 -14.84
C TRP A 412 -1.12 10.38 -16.17
N GLU A 413 -1.78 10.75 -17.27
CA GLU A 413 -1.45 10.28 -18.62
C GLU A 413 -0.11 10.83 -19.15
N GLN A 414 0.45 11.87 -18.50
CA GLN A 414 1.67 12.52 -18.97
C GLN A 414 2.90 11.64 -18.80
N SER A 415 3.68 11.54 -19.87
CA SER A 415 4.97 10.84 -19.92
C SER A 415 6.17 11.71 -19.49
N ALA A 416 5.91 12.93 -18.96
CA ALA A 416 6.94 13.88 -18.52
C ALA A 416 6.91 14.09 -17.01
N GLY A 417 8.02 14.53 -16.42
CA GLY A 417 8.14 14.80 -14.98
C GLY A 417 8.31 13.54 -14.12
N LEU A 418 7.63 13.46 -12.97
CA LEU A 418 7.75 12.37 -12.00
C LEU A 418 7.41 10.99 -12.57
N THR A 419 6.56 10.92 -13.59
CA THR A 419 6.15 9.67 -14.23
C THR A 419 6.92 9.34 -15.51
N ALA A 420 7.91 10.15 -15.90
CA ALA A 420 8.68 9.96 -17.13
C ALA A 420 9.45 8.63 -17.18
N HIS A 421 9.79 8.07 -16.02
CA HIS A 421 10.46 6.77 -15.90
C HIS A 421 9.48 5.58 -15.91
N LEU A 422 8.17 5.81 -15.78
CA LEU A 422 7.16 4.75 -15.87
C LEU A 422 7.07 4.28 -17.32
N GLY A 423 7.68 3.14 -17.59
CA GLY A 423 7.62 2.49 -18.89
C GLY A 423 6.22 1.97 -19.21
N ALA A 424 6.02 1.56 -20.46
CA ALA A 424 4.76 0.93 -20.89
C ALA A 424 4.39 -0.30 -20.02
N VAL A 425 5.37 -0.98 -19.45
CA VAL A 425 5.19 -2.13 -18.53
C VAL A 425 4.56 -1.69 -17.21
N ASP A 426 5.00 -0.57 -16.63
CA ASP A 426 4.47 -0.04 -15.36
C ASP A 426 3.05 0.49 -15.54
N GLN A 427 2.80 1.22 -16.62
CA GLN A 427 1.46 1.69 -16.98
C GLN A 427 0.51 0.52 -17.21
N ALA A 428 0.96 -0.53 -17.91
CA ALA A 428 0.18 -1.74 -18.10
C ALA A 428 -0.07 -2.48 -16.77
N ARG A 429 0.87 -2.46 -15.82
CA ARG A 429 0.71 -3.03 -14.47
C ARG A 429 -0.38 -2.28 -13.71
N MET A 430 -0.33 -0.94 -13.66
CA MET A 430 -1.34 -0.12 -13.00
C MET A 430 -2.73 -0.31 -13.62
N SER A 431 -2.81 -0.33 -14.95
CA SER A 431 -4.06 -0.60 -15.67
C SER A 431 -4.61 -2.01 -15.38
N ARG A 432 -3.72 -3.01 -15.22
CA ARG A 432 -4.13 -4.35 -14.77
C ARG A 432 -4.65 -4.36 -13.33
N GLY A 433 -4.22 -3.43 -12.48
CA GLY A 433 -4.77 -3.17 -11.15
C GLY A 433 -6.09 -2.42 -11.15
N GLY A 434 -6.63 -2.05 -12.32
CA GLY A 434 -7.88 -1.30 -12.46
C GLY A 434 -7.72 0.20 -12.26
N ILE A 435 -6.50 0.75 -12.27
CA ILE A 435 -6.24 2.19 -12.23
C ILE A 435 -5.94 2.66 -13.66
N LEU A 436 -6.75 3.61 -14.14
CA LEU A 436 -6.62 4.19 -15.48
C LEU A 436 -5.94 5.56 -15.41
N PRO A 437 -5.22 5.97 -16.46
CA PRO A 437 -4.60 7.30 -16.51
C PRO A 437 -5.66 8.41 -16.63
N ILE A 438 -5.38 9.54 -15.99
CA ILE A 438 -6.18 10.78 -16.01
C ILE A 438 -5.56 11.70 -17.06
N ALA A 439 -6.37 12.11 -18.03
CA ALA A 439 -5.95 13.09 -19.03
C ALA A 439 -5.76 14.50 -18.39
N PRO A 440 -4.86 15.35 -18.91
CA PRO A 440 -4.60 16.67 -18.34
C PRO A 440 -5.83 17.54 -18.13
N ALA A 441 -6.72 17.61 -19.13
CA ALA A 441 -7.95 18.39 -19.03
C ALA A 441 -8.94 17.82 -18.00
N GLU A 442 -9.07 16.48 -17.93
CA GLU A 442 -9.86 15.78 -16.91
C GLU A 442 -9.30 16.08 -15.52
N GLY A 443 -7.96 16.03 -15.38
CA GLY A 443 -7.30 16.30 -14.10
C GLY A 443 -7.51 17.73 -13.60
N MET A 444 -7.50 18.74 -14.48
CA MET A 444 -7.80 20.12 -14.09
C MET A 444 -9.27 20.30 -13.70
N GLY A 445 -10.21 19.63 -14.38
CA GLY A 445 -11.60 19.60 -13.94
C GLY A 445 -11.79 18.99 -12.56
N LEU A 446 -11.04 17.91 -12.24
CA LEU A 446 -11.01 17.29 -10.90
C LEU A 446 -10.35 18.19 -9.85
N PHE A 447 -9.31 18.97 -10.23
CA PHE A 447 -8.70 19.98 -9.39
C PHE A 447 -9.74 21.04 -8.99
N ASP A 448 -10.51 21.56 -9.95
CA ASP A 448 -11.55 22.53 -9.67
C ASP A 448 -12.67 21.95 -8.78
N ALA A 449 -13.06 20.71 -9.02
CA ALA A 449 -14.05 20.03 -8.19
C ALA A 449 -13.54 19.82 -6.76
N ALA A 450 -12.25 19.48 -6.59
CA ALA A 450 -11.62 19.37 -5.30
C ALA A 450 -11.59 20.68 -4.51
N LEU A 451 -11.28 21.79 -5.19
CA LEU A 451 -11.27 23.11 -4.57
C LEU A 451 -12.67 23.59 -4.15
N ARG A 452 -13.72 23.21 -4.88
CA ARG A 452 -15.11 23.53 -4.52
C ARG A 452 -15.65 22.70 -3.37
N GLY A 453 -15.05 21.54 -3.11
CA GLY A 453 -15.48 20.62 -2.06
C GLY A 453 -15.12 21.07 -0.65
N SER A 454 -15.79 20.52 0.35
CA SER A 454 -15.53 20.79 1.77
C SER A 454 -14.59 19.80 2.44
N ALA A 455 -14.17 18.71 1.75
CA ALA A 455 -13.34 17.67 2.31
C ALA A 455 -11.86 18.09 2.40
N ALA A 456 -11.18 17.74 3.49
CA ALA A 456 -9.75 17.94 3.63
C ALA A 456 -8.94 17.03 2.70
N LEU A 457 -9.47 15.83 2.41
CA LEU A 457 -8.86 14.84 1.53
C LEU A 457 -9.84 14.40 0.46
N VAL A 458 -9.43 14.52 -0.79
CA VAL A 458 -10.13 13.98 -1.96
C VAL A 458 -9.20 13.07 -2.76
N VAL A 459 -9.78 12.15 -3.49
CA VAL A 459 -9.04 11.13 -4.25
C VAL A 459 -9.45 11.22 -5.72
N PRO A 460 -8.77 12.06 -6.52
CA PRO A 460 -8.96 12.12 -7.96
C PRO A 460 -8.29 10.90 -8.60
N ILE A 461 -9.06 9.86 -8.89
CA ILE A 461 -8.56 8.60 -9.43
C ILE A 461 -9.54 8.00 -10.42
N LYS A 462 -9.04 7.54 -11.55
CA LYS A 462 -9.84 6.87 -12.56
C LYS A 462 -9.78 5.36 -12.39
N LEU A 463 -10.93 4.75 -12.06
CA LEU A 463 -11.02 3.32 -11.75
C LEU A 463 -11.83 2.57 -12.80
N ASP A 464 -11.31 1.45 -13.30
CA ASP A 464 -12.07 0.47 -14.07
C ASP A 464 -12.90 -0.41 -13.11
N LEU A 465 -14.07 0.10 -12.73
CA LEU A 465 -14.98 -0.61 -11.84
C LEU A 465 -15.50 -1.93 -12.42
N ARG A 466 -15.55 -2.09 -13.78
CA ARG A 466 -15.96 -3.35 -14.40
C ARG A 466 -14.93 -4.43 -14.14
N ARG A 467 -13.66 -4.08 -14.34
CA ARG A 467 -12.53 -4.97 -14.08
C ARG A 467 -12.43 -5.32 -12.60
N LEU A 468 -12.50 -4.33 -11.70
CA LEU A 468 -12.46 -4.56 -10.25
C LEU A 468 -13.59 -5.49 -9.79
N ARG A 469 -14.82 -5.35 -10.35
CA ARG A 469 -15.93 -6.28 -10.08
C ARG A 469 -15.65 -7.70 -10.61
N ALA A 470 -15.06 -7.82 -11.78
CA ALA A 470 -14.70 -9.13 -12.34
C ALA A 470 -13.59 -9.79 -11.51
N ASP A 471 -12.63 -9.02 -11.00
CA ASP A 471 -11.56 -9.51 -10.13
C ASP A 471 -12.12 -9.98 -8.77
N ALA A 472 -13.05 -9.22 -8.18
CA ALA A 472 -13.76 -9.63 -6.96
C ALA A 472 -14.58 -10.91 -7.17
N ALA A 473 -15.32 -11.00 -8.29
CA ALA A 473 -16.12 -12.18 -8.62
C ALA A 473 -15.25 -13.44 -8.86
N ALA A 474 -14.02 -13.23 -9.34
CA ALA A 474 -13.04 -14.31 -9.53
C ALA A 474 -12.25 -14.66 -8.23
N GLY A 475 -12.65 -14.11 -7.07
CA GLY A 475 -11.97 -14.36 -5.79
C GLY A 475 -10.58 -13.73 -5.67
N ARG A 476 -10.20 -12.85 -6.59
CA ARG A 476 -8.96 -12.08 -6.47
C ARG A 476 -9.13 -11.01 -5.40
N GLY A 477 -8.27 -10.99 -4.40
CA GLY A 477 -8.31 -10.02 -3.30
C GLY A 477 -8.24 -8.58 -3.83
N LEU A 478 -9.19 -7.75 -3.41
CA LEU A 478 -9.16 -6.32 -3.66
C LEU A 478 -8.69 -5.58 -2.40
N PRO A 479 -8.00 -4.43 -2.55
CA PRO A 479 -7.75 -3.57 -1.39
C PRO A 479 -9.08 -3.25 -0.68
N GLY A 480 -9.13 -3.40 0.65
CA GLY A 480 -10.35 -3.15 1.44
C GLY A 480 -10.95 -1.77 1.20
N LEU A 481 -10.08 -0.78 0.89
CA LEU A 481 -10.47 0.59 0.56
C LEU A 481 -11.44 0.69 -0.63
N VAL A 482 -11.28 -0.12 -1.68
CA VAL A 482 -12.15 -0.12 -2.88
C VAL A 482 -13.32 -1.09 -2.79
N GLY A 483 -13.35 -1.93 -1.75
CA GLY A 483 -14.37 -2.97 -1.57
C GLY A 483 -15.80 -2.43 -1.60
N GLY A 484 -16.05 -1.25 -1.01
CA GLY A 484 -17.35 -0.59 -1.01
C GLY A 484 -17.88 -0.20 -2.39
N LEU A 485 -16.99 0.09 -3.36
CA LEU A 485 -17.35 0.47 -4.74
C LEU A 485 -17.75 -0.74 -5.60
N VAL A 486 -17.30 -1.93 -5.20
CA VAL A 486 -17.45 -3.16 -5.99
C VAL A 486 -18.65 -3.97 -5.51
N GLN A 487 -18.93 -3.98 -4.21
CA GLN A 487 -20.09 -4.61 -3.60
C GLN A 487 -21.28 -3.64 -3.72
N GLY A 488 -21.98 -3.66 -4.85
CA GLY A 488 -23.14 -2.80 -5.07
C GLY A 488 -24.20 -2.99 -3.98
N GLY A 489 -24.52 -1.92 -3.24
CA GLY A 489 -25.72 -1.54 -2.53
C GLY A 489 -26.61 -2.54 -1.78
N ARG A 490 -26.18 -3.78 -1.57
CA ARG A 490 -26.85 -4.75 -0.73
C ARG A 490 -25.92 -5.18 0.39
N ARG A 491 -26.13 -4.56 1.55
CA ARG A 491 -25.62 -5.00 2.84
C ARG A 491 -26.08 -6.44 3.10
N GLN A 492 -25.38 -7.43 2.53
CA GLN A 492 -25.44 -8.78 3.06
C GLN A 492 -24.34 -8.87 4.11
N VAL A 493 -24.75 -8.67 5.35
CA VAL A 493 -24.09 -9.25 6.51
C VAL A 493 -24.09 -10.76 6.26
N ARG A 494 -23.03 -11.26 5.64
CA ARG A 494 -22.73 -12.68 5.69
C ARG A 494 -22.28 -12.91 7.12
N ALA A 495 -23.16 -13.46 7.94
CA ALA A 495 -22.75 -14.09 9.18
C ALA A 495 -21.61 -15.05 8.80
N VAL A 496 -20.44 -14.80 9.35
CA VAL A 496 -19.33 -15.75 9.31
C VAL A 496 -19.73 -16.84 10.27
N ASP A 497 -20.48 -17.82 9.75
CA ASP A 497 -20.48 -19.15 10.36
C ASP A 497 -19.04 -19.62 10.32
N GLY A 498 -18.48 -19.87 11.50
CA GLY A 498 -17.09 -20.20 11.74
C GLY A 498 -16.62 -21.48 11.01
N GLN A 499 -16.29 -21.29 9.76
CA GLN A 499 -15.39 -22.13 9.01
C GLN A 499 -14.58 -21.16 8.16
N ALA A 500 -13.33 -20.93 8.57
CA ALA A 500 -12.33 -20.31 7.74
C ALA A 500 -12.40 -21.05 6.39
N GLY A 501 -12.99 -20.38 5.41
CA GLY A 501 -12.95 -20.82 4.03
C GLY A 501 -11.49 -20.79 3.61
N ALA A 502 -10.79 -21.90 3.78
CA ALA A 502 -9.66 -22.22 2.94
C ALA A 502 -10.18 -22.05 1.52
N GLY A 503 -9.75 -20.96 0.86
CA GLY A 503 -10.28 -20.58 -0.43
C GLY A 503 -10.16 -21.76 -1.41
N GLU A 504 -11.20 -21.94 -2.21
CA GLU A 504 -11.25 -22.89 -3.33
C GLU A 504 -10.09 -22.73 -4.33
N SER A 505 -9.22 -21.72 -4.16
CA SER A 505 -8.04 -21.50 -5.00
C SER A 505 -6.93 -22.55 -4.83
N GLY A 506 -6.70 -23.09 -3.65
CA GLY A 506 -5.70 -24.15 -3.43
C GLY A 506 -6.17 -25.54 -3.90
N GLY A 507 -7.48 -25.83 -3.79
CA GLY A 507 -8.07 -27.07 -4.30
C GLY A 507 -8.05 -27.17 -5.83
N GLY A 508 -8.10 -26.04 -6.54
CA GLY A 508 -8.10 -26.00 -8.00
C GLY A 508 -6.80 -26.48 -8.65
N LEU A 509 -5.63 -26.08 -8.13
CA LEU A 509 -4.34 -26.51 -8.70
C LEU A 509 -4.02 -27.96 -8.32
N ALA A 510 -4.18 -28.34 -7.07
CA ALA A 510 -3.99 -29.70 -6.60
C ALA A 510 -4.94 -30.69 -7.34
N ALA A 511 -6.21 -30.31 -7.54
CA ALA A 511 -7.16 -31.11 -8.30
C ALA A 511 -6.77 -31.23 -9.78
N ARG A 512 -6.18 -30.21 -10.39
CA ARG A 512 -5.67 -30.24 -11.77
C ARG A 512 -4.43 -31.10 -11.92
N LEU A 513 -3.64 -31.26 -10.88
CA LEU A 513 -2.45 -32.08 -10.83
C LEU A 513 -2.80 -33.55 -10.50
N ALA A 514 -3.95 -33.78 -9.85
CA ALA A 514 -4.39 -35.12 -9.46
C ALA A 514 -4.61 -35.98 -10.70
N GLY A 515 -4.02 -37.20 -10.70
CA GLY A 515 -4.14 -38.15 -11.79
C GLY A 515 -3.19 -37.98 -12.97
N LEU A 516 -2.38 -36.89 -12.98
CA LEU A 516 -1.32 -36.69 -13.96
C LEU A 516 -0.02 -37.44 -13.53
N THR A 517 0.77 -37.84 -14.51
CA THR A 517 2.14 -38.35 -14.25
C THR A 517 3.04 -37.21 -13.76
N ALA A 518 4.13 -37.51 -13.07
CA ALA A 518 5.08 -36.51 -12.57
C ALA A 518 5.59 -35.58 -13.69
N GLN A 519 5.82 -36.11 -14.89
CA GLN A 519 6.26 -35.32 -16.04
C GLN A 519 5.17 -34.33 -16.52
N GLU A 520 3.90 -34.80 -16.56
CA GLU A 520 2.76 -33.94 -16.92
C GLU A 520 2.49 -32.86 -15.86
N GLN A 521 2.66 -33.20 -14.59
CA GLN A 521 2.55 -32.26 -13.47
C GLN A 521 3.62 -31.13 -13.56
N GLU A 522 4.89 -31.53 -13.81
CA GLU A 522 5.99 -30.56 -14.00
C GLU A 522 5.73 -29.66 -15.22
N ALA A 523 5.29 -30.21 -16.34
CA ALA A 523 4.95 -29.42 -17.54
C ALA A 523 3.81 -28.44 -17.28
N LEU A 524 2.75 -28.87 -16.59
CA LEU A 524 1.61 -28.01 -16.25
C LEU A 524 2.04 -26.88 -15.31
N LEU A 525 2.85 -27.16 -14.29
CA LEU A 525 3.37 -26.17 -13.35
C LEU A 525 4.35 -25.22 -14.02
N LEU A 526 5.18 -25.70 -14.92
CA LEU A 526 6.07 -24.85 -15.71
C LEU A 526 5.26 -23.86 -16.56
N ASP A 527 4.25 -24.32 -17.28
CA ASP A 527 3.38 -23.45 -18.07
C ASP A 527 2.58 -22.47 -17.18
N PHE A 528 2.15 -22.93 -16.00
CA PHE A 528 1.51 -22.08 -15.00
C PHE A 528 2.45 -20.95 -14.55
N VAL A 529 3.69 -21.26 -14.17
CA VAL A 529 4.70 -20.25 -13.77
C VAL A 529 5.01 -19.31 -14.93
N ARG A 530 5.27 -19.85 -16.14
CA ARG A 530 5.54 -19.04 -17.34
C ARG A 530 4.39 -18.09 -17.68
N GLY A 531 3.15 -18.54 -17.46
CA GLY A 531 1.95 -17.68 -17.61
C GLY A 531 1.96 -16.50 -16.67
N HIS A 532 2.28 -16.70 -15.41
CA HIS A 532 2.39 -15.63 -14.42
C HIS A 532 3.57 -14.71 -14.70
N VAL A 533 4.72 -15.24 -15.11
CA VAL A 533 5.90 -14.47 -15.54
C VAL A 533 5.58 -13.59 -16.75
N ALA A 534 4.90 -14.13 -17.75
CA ALA A 534 4.49 -13.36 -18.93
C ALA A 534 3.58 -12.19 -18.56
N VAL A 535 2.65 -12.40 -17.62
CA VAL A 535 1.77 -11.34 -17.13
C VAL A 535 2.54 -10.26 -16.40
N VAL A 536 3.48 -10.62 -15.52
CA VAL A 536 4.32 -9.66 -14.77
C VAL A 536 5.15 -8.81 -15.73
N LEU A 537 5.77 -9.43 -16.73
CA LEU A 537 6.59 -8.73 -17.74
C LEU A 537 5.78 -8.01 -18.83
N GLY A 538 4.44 -8.10 -18.80
CA GLY A 538 3.58 -7.46 -19.81
C GLY A 538 3.65 -8.12 -21.19
N HIS A 539 4.05 -9.39 -21.27
CA HIS A 539 4.08 -10.12 -22.53
C HIS A 539 2.68 -10.62 -22.94
N ALA A 540 2.38 -10.60 -24.24
CA ALA A 540 1.11 -11.07 -24.77
C ALA A 540 0.88 -12.59 -24.60
N GLY A 541 1.91 -13.36 -24.21
CA GLY A 541 1.81 -14.80 -23.98
C GLY A 541 3.11 -15.43 -23.51
N MET A 542 3.04 -16.68 -23.09
CA MET A 542 4.14 -17.46 -22.51
C MET A 542 5.30 -17.75 -23.48
N ALA A 543 5.10 -17.62 -24.81
CA ALA A 543 6.10 -18.00 -25.82
C ALA A 543 7.42 -17.23 -25.70
N LYS A 544 7.38 -16.03 -25.10
CA LYS A 544 8.57 -15.19 -24.86
C LYS A 544 9.30 -15.51 -23.55
N VAL A 545 8.77 -16.41 -22.73
CA VAL A 545 9.35 -16.78 -21.45
C VAL A 545 10.06 -18.12 -21.58
N GLY A 546 11.37 -18.15 -21.58
CA GLY A 546 12.16 -19.39 -21.60
C GLY A 546 12.05 -20.13 -20.25
N ALA A 547 12.03 -21.47 -20.29
CA ALA A 547 11.91 -22.29 -19.09
C ALA A 547 13.11 -22.13 -18.13
N GLU A 548 14.31 -22.01 -18.69
CA GLU A 548 15.58 -21.91 -17.96
C GLU A 548 16.18 -20.49 -17.96
N THR A 549 15.49 -19.52 -18.59
CA THR A 549 15.95 -18.14 -18.60
C THR A 549 15.89 -17.57 -17.19
N ALA A 550 17.00 -17.10 -16.67
CA ALA A 550 17.04 -16.48 -15.35
C ALA A 550 16.09 -15.26 -15.29
N PHE A 551 15.37 -15.10 -14.21
CA PHE A 551 14.43 -13.99 -14.02
C PHE A 551 15.15 -12.63 -14.19
N LYS A 552 16.39 -12.52 -13.69
CA LYS A 552 17.22 -11.32 -13.86
C LYS A 552 17.45 -10.97 -15.34
N ASP A 553 17.75 -11.99 -16.16
CA ASP A 553 18.02 -11.83 -17.59
C ASP A 553 16.71 -11.56 -18.37
N ALA A 554 15.59 -12.01 -17.83
CA ALA A 554 14.26 -11.71 -18.36
C ALA A 554 13.75 -10.29 -18.00
N GLY A 555 14.52 -9.51 -17.22
CA GLY A 555 14.18 -8.14 -16.83
C GLY A 555 13.45 -8.02 -15.49
N PHE A 556 13.55 -9.03 -14.63
CA PHE A 556 13.01 -8.94 -13.27
C PHE A 556 13.88 -8.04 -12.39
N ASP A 557 13.24 -7.16 -11.69
CA ASP A 557 13.76 -6.40 -10.57
C ASP A 557 13.12 -6.87 -9.24
N SER A 558 13.43 -6.20 -8.14
CA SER A 558 12.88 -6.55 -6.82
C SER A 558 11.35 -6.42 -6.79
N LEU A 559 10.76 -5.46 -7.49
CA LEU A 559 9.33 -5.19 -7.47
C LEU A 559 8.56 -6.25 -8.29
N THR A 560 9.02 -6.57 -9.48
CA THR A 560 8.45 -7.63 -10.33
C THR A 560 8.58 -9.01 -9.67
N SER A 561 9.65 -9.23 -8.89
CA SER A 561 9.84 -10.45 -8.08
C SER A 561 8.78 -10.57 -6.98
N VAL A 562 8.50 -9.48 -6.26
CA VAL A 562 7.40 -9.42 -5.26
C VAL A 562 6.04 -9.62 -5.94
N GLU A 563 5.81 -9.01 -7.10
CA GLU A 563 4.55 -9.18 -7.86
C GLU A 563 4.36 -10.65 -8.26
N LEU A 564 5.38 -11.31 -8.81
CA LEU A 564 5.33 -12.72 -9.19
C LEU A 564 5.00 -13.60 -7.98
N ARG A 565 5.72 -13.42 -6.86
CA ARG A 565 5.47 -14.16 -5.62
C ARG A 565 4.01 -13.99 -5.15
N ASN A 566 3.51 -12.75 -5.09
CA ASN A 566 2.16 -12.48 -4.61
C ASN A 566 1.09 -13.07 -5.54
N ARG A 567 1.31 -13.06 -6.86
CA ARG A 567 0.43 -13.71 -7.84
C ARG A 567 0.41 -15.23 -7.67
N LEU A 568 1.57 -15.84 -7.48
CA LEU A 568 1.67 -17.28 -7.25
C LEU A 568 1.00 -17.66 -5.93
N ARG A 569 1.22 -16.89 -4.84
CA ARG A 569 0.51 -17.11 -3.56
C ARG A 569 -1.01 -17.06 -3.75
N GLY A 570 -1.52 -16.03 -4.42
CA GLY A 570 -2.96 -15.86 -4.66
C GLY A 570 -3.56 -16.96 -5.53
N ALA A 571 -2.79 -17.54 -6.45
CA ALA A 571 -3.25 -18.57 -7.37
C ALA A 571 -3.10 -19.99 -6.82
N THR A 572 -2.14 -20.23 -5.92
CA THR A 572 -1.84 -21.55 -5.35
C THR A 572 -2.34 -21.74 -3.93
N GLY A 573 -2.54 -20.63 -3.18
CA GLY A 573 -2.79 -20.65 -1.74
C GLY A 573 -1.55 -20.99 -0.90
N LEU A 574 -0.39 -21.21 -1.53
CA LEU A 574 0.85 -21.56 -0.83
C LEU A 574 1.46 -20.34 -0.13
N LYS A 575 2.12 -20.57 0.98
CA LYS A 575 2.97 -19.59 1.66
C LYS A 575 4.35 -19.58 0.99
N LEU A 576 4.65 -18.59 0.17
CA LEU A 576 5.92 -18.46 -0.52
C LEU A 576 6.82 -17.44 0.19
N ALA A 577 8.08 -17.79 0.43
CA ALA A 577 9.06 -16.92 1.04
C ALA A 577 9.29 -15.64 0.22
N ALA A 578 9.74 -14.56 0.87
CA ALA A 578 10.04 -13.31 0.19
C ALA A 578 11.14 -13.48 -0.87
N THR A 579 12.07 -14.41 -0.65
CA THR A 579 13.22 -14.70 -1.48
C THR A 579 12.98 -15.74 -2.58
N VAL A 580 11.77 -16.33 -2.67
CA VAL A 580 11.48 -17.48 -3.54
C VAL A 580 11.91 -17.30 -5.01
N VAL A 581 11.82 -16.08 -5.56
CA VAL A 581 12.22 -15.78 -6.94
C VAL A 581 13.75 -15.71 -7.09
N PHE A 582 14.46 -15.42 -6.01
CA PHE A 582 15.92 -15.43 -5.97
C PHE A 582 16.47 -16.82 -5.69
N ASP A 583 15.81 -17.58 -4.81
CA ASP A 583 16.19 -18.95 -4.44
C ASP A 583 15.97 -19.93 -5.62
N TYR A 584 14.93 -19.68 -6.42
CA TYR A 584 14.59 -20.43 -7.63
C TYR A 584 14.63 -19.52 -8.86
N PRO A 585 15.82 -19.26 -9.43
CA PRO A 585 16.08 -18.11 -10.29
C PRO A 585 15.51 -18.21 -11.71
N ASN A 586 14.80 -19.26 -12.08
CA ASN A 586 14.15 -19.42 -13.38
C ASN A 586 12.79 -20.12 -13.26
N PRO A 587 11.94 -20.07 -14.31
CA PRO A 587 10.61 -20.67 -14.28
C PRO A 587 10.60 -22.17 -13.97
N LEU A 588 11.57 -22.93 -14.47
CA LEU A 588 11.66 -24.37 -14.26
C LEU A 588 11.99 -24.70 -12.80
N ALA A 589 13.00 -24.05 -12.22
CA ALA A 589 13.37 -24.23 -10.82
C ALA A 589 12.21 -23.86 -9.88
N LEU A 590 11.50 -22.76 -10.18
CA LEU A 590 10.35 -22.35 -9.40
C LEU A 590 9.16 -23.29 -9.55
N ALA A 591 8.90 -23.84 -10.75
CA ALA A 591 7.86 -24.83 -10.98
C ALA A 591 8.12 -26.13 -10.19
N ARG A 592 9.38 -26.59 -10.13
CA ARG A 592 9.79 -27.74 -9.32
C ARG A 592 9.64 -27.50 -7.83
N HIS A 593 9.91 -26.29 -7.36
CA HIS A 593 9.65 -25.91 -5.96
C HIS A 593 8.14 -25.98 -5.67
N LEU A 594 7.31 -25.34 -6.49
CA LEU A 594 5.85 -25.40 -6.32
C LEU A 594 5.30 -26.82 -6.36
N HIS A 595 5.86 -27.70 -7.19
CA HIS A 595 5.47 -29.10 -7.24
C HIS A 595 5.65 -29.80 -5.90
N ARG A 596 6.79 -29.62 -5.24
CA ARG A 596 7.08 -30.18 -3.91
C ARG A 596 6.17 -29.62 -2.82
N GLU A 597 5.77 -28.34 -2.92
CA GLU A 597 4.88 -27.71 -1.95
C GLU A 597 3.41 -28.10 -2.13
N VAL A 598 2.96 -28.32 -3.40
CA VAL A 598 1.55 -28.65 -3.71
C VAL A 598 1.27 -30.14 -3.52
N ILE A 599 2.24 -30.97 -3.81
CA ILE A 599 2.14 -32.46 -3.69
C ILE A 599 3.14 -32.88 -2.62
N PRO A 600 2.79 -32.81 -1.34
CA PRO A 600 3.64 -33.38 -0.30
C PRO A 600 3.69 -34.90 -0.53
N ASP A 601 4.92 -35.42 -0.60
CA ASP A 601 5.25 -36.83 -0.89
C ASP A 601 4.35 -37.81 -0.12
N GLY A 602 3.40 -38.41 -0.82
CA GLY A 602 2.47 -39.37 -0.24
C GLY A 602 1.71 -40.22 -1.23
N VAL A 603 1.72 -39.86 -2.53
CA VAL A 603 0.96 -40.63 -3.55
C VAL A 603 1.74 -40.71 -4.86
N THR A 604 2.85 -41.42 -4.90
CA THR A 604 3.35 -42.09 -6.11
C THR A 604 4.18 -43.31 -5.68
N ALA A 605 3.69 -44.49 -6.03
CA ALA A 605 4.44 -45.73 -5.91
C ALA A 605 5.52 -45.76 -7.02
N GLY A 606 6.79 -45.65 -6.62
CA GLY A 606 7.94 -45.91 -7.46
C GLY A 606 9.21 -45.83 -6.60
N PRO A 607 10.19 -46.73 -6.71
CA PRO A 607 11.26 -46.84 -5.77
C PRO A 607 12.43 -45.92 -6.17
N ASP A 608 12.51 -44.75 -5.54
CA ASP A 608 13.78 -44.08 -5.31
C ASP A 608 13.69 -43.37 -3.97
N VAL A 609 14.40 -43.89 -2.99
CA VAL A 609 14.32 -43.50 -1.60
C VAL A 609 15.36 -42.40 -1.37
N ASP A 610 14.98 -41.14 -1.56
CA ASP A 610 15.66 -40.02 -0.89
C ASP A 610 14.89 -39.76 0.41
N VAL A 611 15.45 -40.25 1.52
CA VAL A 611 14.79 -40.21 2.83
C VAL A 611 15.04 -38.83 3.41
N ASP A 612 14.02 -37.96 3.46
CA ASP A 612 14.04 -36.70 4.15
C ASP A 612 14.49 -36.89 5.63
N GLU A 613 15.70 -36.45 5.92
CA GLU A 613 16.37 -36.60 7.22
C GLU A 613 15.52 -36.03 8.35
N ALA A 614 14.82 -34.93 8.13
CA ALA A 614 13.93 -34.28 9.11
C ALA A 614 12.68 -35.17 9.40
N ARG A 615 12.18 -35.91 8.42
CA ARG A 615 11.07 -36.83 8.56
C ARG A 615 11.53 -38.13 9.29
N LEU A 616 12.74 -38.55 8.98
CA LEU A 616 13.35 -39.70 9.68
C LEU A 616 13.60 -39.37 11.16
N ARG A 617 14.17 -38.19 11.47
CA ARG A 617 14.38 -37.72 12.86
C ARG A 617 13.06 -37.63 13.63
N ARG A 618 12.01 -37.04 13.05
CA ARG A 618 10.68 -36.96 13.69
C ARG A 618 10.05 -38.34 13.88
N GLY A 619 10.17 -39.23 12.89
CA GLY A 619 9.69 -40.59 12.98
C GLY A 619 10.39 -41.41 14.04
N LEU A 620 11.73 -41.30 14.13
CA LEU A 620 12.56 -41.97 15.14
C LEU A 620 12.24 -41.46 16.54
N ALA A 621 12.07 -40.14 16.72
CA ALA A 621 11.73 -39.53 18.01
C ALA A 621 10.33 -39.90 18.54
N SER A 622 9.39 -40.22 17.67
CA SER A 622 8.02 -40.62 18.04
C SER A 622 7.80 -42.09 18.29
N LEU A 623 8.76 -42.96 17.95
CA LEU A 623 8.62 -44.40 18.10
C LEU A 623 9.12 -44.89 19.46
N PRO A 624 8.32 -45.72 20.20
CA PRO A 624 8.78 -46.33 21.43
C PRO A 624 9.97 -47.26 21.19
N LEU A 625 11.00 -47.20 22.07
CA LEU A 625 12.20 -48.06 22.01
C LEU A 625 11.90 -49.58 21.88
N ALA A 626 10.75 -50.03 22.37
CA ALA A 626 10.28 -51.40 22.21
C ALA A 626 10.11 -51.83 20.75
N ARG A 627 9.76 -50.89 19.83
CA ARG A 627 9.65 -51.17 18.40
C ARG A 627 11.00 -51.34 17.72
N PHE A 628 12.00 -50.58 18.11
CA PHE A 628 13.37 -50.74 17.61
C PHE A 628 13.98 -52.05 18.06
N ARG A 629 13.69 -52.48 19.32
CA ARG A 629 14.11 -53.80 19.83
C ARG A 629 13.43 -54.95 19.07
N ALA A 630 12.12 -54.82 18.81
CA ALA A 630 11.38 -55.83 18.06
C ALA A 630 11.83 -55.97 16.59
N ALA A 631 12.31 -54.85 16.00
CA ALA A 631 12.86 -54.81 14.65
C ALA A 631 14.34 -55.19 14.56
N GLY A 632 15.03 -55.48 15.69
CA GLY A 632 16.45 -55.81 15.72
C GLY A 632 17.39 -54.64 15.43
N LEU A 633 16.87 -53.40 15.49
CA LEU A 633 17.61 -52.19 15.13
C LEU A 633 18.21 -51.44 16.35
N LEU A 634 17.87 -51.86 17.58
CA LEU A 634 18.28 -51.16 18.78
C LEU A 634 19.79 -51.20 18.99
N ASP A 635 20.42 -52.36 18.76
CA ASP A 635 21.88 -52.52 18.95
C ASP A 635 22.69 -51.71 17.91
N ALA A 636 22.18 -51.55 16.72
CA ALA A 636 22.80 -50.71 15.69
C ALA A 636 22.70 -49.22 16.02
N LEU A 637 21.54 -48.76 16.54
CA LEU A 637 21.37 -47.40 17.00
C LEU A 637 22.22 -47.01 18.21
N VAL A 638 22.36 -47.97 19.15
CA VAL A 638 23.26 -47.77 20.34
C VAL A 638 24.69 -47.60 19.90
N ARG A 639 25.18 -48.43 18.95
CA ARG A 639 26.56 -48.30 18.43
C ARG A 639 26.78 -46.96 17.70
N LEU A 640 25.77 -46.45 16.96
CA LEU A 640 25.87 -45.17 16.30
C LEU A 640 25.95 -43.98 17.32
N VAL A 641 25.19 -44.06 18.41
CA VAL A 641 25.26 -43.07 19.50
C VAL A 641 26.55 -43.14 20.28
N GLU A 642 27.08 -44.34 20.52
CA GLU A 642 28.37 -44.53 21.22
C GLU A 642 29.59 -44.10 20.38
N LEU A 643 29.48 -44.01 19.05
CA LEU A 643 30.52 -43.47 18.18
C LEU A 643 30.61 -41.94 18.24
N ASP A 644 29.54 -41.24 18.61
CA ASP A 644 29.46 -39.76 18.72
C ASP A 644 30.03 -39.25 20.07
N ASP A 645 30.18 -40.12 21.10
CA ASP A 645 30.69 -39.77 22.42
C ASP A 645 32.25 -39.76 22.52
N HIS A 646 32.95 -39.99 21.41
CA HIS A 646 34.43 -40.04 21.40
C HIS A 646 34.97 -38.85 20.54
N GLU A 647 34.77 -37.63 20.95
CA GLU A 647 35.56 -36.48 20.53
C GLU A 647 36.75 -36.30 21.51
N PRO A 648 38.04 -36.36 21.06
CA PRO A 648 39.17 -36.02 21.90
C PRO A 648 39.26 -34.48 22.08
N PRO A 649 39.79 -33.96 23.19
CA PRO A 649 39.86 -32.54 23.48
C PRO A 649 40.79 -31.81 22.50
N ILE A 650 40.35 -30.67 22.01
CA ILE A 650 41.05 -29.78 21.09
C ILE A 650 42.33 -29.29 21.72
N GLY A 651 43.46 -29.79 21.24
CA GLY A 651 44.81 -29.26 21.45
C GLY A 651 45.22 -28.44 20.25
N THR A 652 45.57 -27.18 20.49
CA THR A 652 46.17 -26.27 19.53
C THR A 652 47.42 -26.82 18.90
N VAL A 653 47.43 -26.99 17.57
CA VAL A 653 48.67 -27.03 16.72
C VAL A 653 48.38 -26.32 15.41
N ASP A 654 49.21 -25.32 15.15
CA ASP A 654 49.40 -24.76 13.80
C ASP A 654 49.84 -25.85 12.85
N ASP A 655 49.21 -25.91 11.63
CA ASP A 655 49.95 -25.90 10.39
C ASP A 655 48.99 -26.04 9.19
N ALA A 656 49.21 -25.20 8.21
CA ALA A 656 48.61 -25.27 6.88
C ALA A 656 49.15 -26.51 6.14
N ASP A 657 48.34 -26.97 5.16
CA ASP A 657 48.60 -28.01 4.16
C ASP A 657 47.97 -29.39 4.43
N ASP A 658 46.63 -29.51 4.27
CA ASP A 658 46.02 -30.78 3.80
C ASP A 658 44.52 -30.64 3.40
N GLU A 659 44.04 -29.49 2.91
CA GLU A 659 42.63 -29.33 2.44
C GLU A 659 42.40 -29.82 1.00
N THR A 660 43.45 -30.34 0.31
CA THR A 660 43.33 -30.79 -1.12
C THR A 660 43.11 -32.27 -1.32
N ALA A 661 43.14 -33.09 -0.29
CA ALA A 661 43.10 -34.55 -0.45
C ALA A 661 41.72 -35.19 -0.35
N ILE A 662 40.70 -34.49 0.11
CA ILE A 662 39.34 -35.04 0.29
C ILE A 662 38.38 -34.66 -0.85
N ALA A 663 38.70 -33.65 -1.63
CA ALA A 663 37.83 -33.16 -2.71
C ALA A 663 37.81 -34.03 -3.98
N ASP A 664 38.73 -34.99 -4.13
CA ASP A 664 38.91 -35.79 -5.35
C ASP A 664 38.49 -37.27 -5.17
N LEU A 665 37.91 -37.69 -4.06
CA LEU A 665 37.40 -39.07 -3.87
C LEU A 665 35.96 -39.18 -4.37
N ASN A 666 35.74 -40.15 -5.27
CA ASN A 666 34.40 -40.47 -5.76
C ASN A 666 33.59 -41.27 -4.70
N VAL A 667 32.28 -41.37 -4.91
CA VAL A 667 31.33 -42.02 -3.97
C VAL A 667 31.68 -43.51 -3.70
N ASP A 668 32.26 -44.21 -4.69
CA ASP A 668 32.63 -45.61 -4.55
C ASP A 668 33.87 -45.81 -3.68
N ASP A 669 34.82 -44.91 -3.69
CA ASP A 669 36.01 -44.89 -2.82
C ASP A 669 35.64 -44.63 -1.36
N LEU A 670 34.66 -43.74 -1.12
CA LEU A 670 34.12 -43.46 0.21
C LEU A 670 33.33 -44.65 0.80
N VAL A 671 32.60 -45.37 -0.05
CA VAL A 671 31.88 -46.60 0.36
C VAL A 671 32.84 -47.73 0.69
N GLN A 672 33.95 -47.91 -0.02
CA GLN A 672 34.98 -48.91 0.30
C GLN A 672 35.72 -48.53 1.62
N LEU A 673 35.99 -47.26 1.87
CA LEU A 673 36.61 -46.83 3.13
C LEU A 673 35.69 -47.06 4.36
N ALA A 674 34.39 -46.91 4.17
CA ALA A 674 33.37 -47.09 5.22
C ALA A 674 33.06 -48.59 5.53
N LEU A 675 33.30 -49.50 4.57
CA LEU A 675 32.98 -50.92 4.73
C LEU A 675 34.13 -51.79 5.24
N GLY A 676 35.36 -51.24 5.39
CA GLY A 676 36.52 -51.88 6.02
C GLY A 676 36.78 -53.27 5.48
N ASP A 677 37.89 -53.45 4.77
CA ASP A 677 38.34 -54.75 4.29
C ASP A 677 38.27 -55.84 5.39
N LYS A 678 37.63 -56.92 5.03
CA LYS A 678 37.89 -58.24 5.59
C LYS A 678 38.64 -59.04 4.58
#